data_e771ae13b7ce9ea6833085c352ae21a7
#
_entry.id   e771ae13b7ce9ea6833085c352ae21a7
#
_cell.length_a   1.000
_cell.length_b   1.000
_cell.length_c   1.000
_cell.angle_alpha   90.00
_cell.angle_beta   90.00
_cell.angle_gamma   90.00
#
_symmetry.space_group_name_H-M   'P 1'
#
loop_
_entity.id
_entity.type
_entity.pdbx_description
1 polymer ?
#
loop_
_entity_poly.entity_id
_entity_poly.type
_entity_poly.pdbx_seq_one_letter_code
_entity_poly.pdbx_strand_id
1 'polypeptide(L)'
;MSFPISRRSFLQTGLVAGVSIKIGFMAPRAAAALVDNGIPPSPGWIDASGHARFRLDAIAKVTGQKTFSRDFRARDIPGWPATQSHAFLIHATRADRRFAGIDLAGLQPDLQPDRLVLAADLARDGVRVPQPDFYGDVFLVPQGETPRLLGQPALLIYKDFARYDAAKRKIRLDDSVVRYGAVTGPKPPPHYGAARYVRVEGPTQDARDEFSALEDAVIFGGFAGDKVVWPAADARAGGMGKGMAMAAVIDEEIASAGDDALMLKRDYFSQSIDASAMEADNGNVWYDPAAQVLHAVLATQSPHEVATNAAALVTQSKFSLKAVDLKAGYTVGYGTKDKVIFPYFCVIAGLYGDGLPVRLANDRFEQFQMGMKRHAFWIKDTLVVDRKTHRFSVMKAELKADGGGRANLSFAVGIVGTTAAQSIYYLPKSDLSIAVLASRAVEAGSTRGFGTLQTMAATEMLVDEAAAALETDAIDLRLANVFRSGMKNTQGAVPAGALRNDEMLRKAKTHPLWAGRETRKANYDATHPGRSYGVGFAQVQKNYGSGAEAAVVTLELDRDGRLTMRHAAHEMGPGVTTSQAVIVARVLGRAPDRMSYGVVEWPEMPLTSTELPFTTSQATEDELQRNPRWTPTFVSPMATSNSAYYFGHATREAALVLLRYGIWPAARALWMRGGGKIAPNMNGPEDLRVAKGKIIAGDLEPLQLSALAAKAHELGAVTGACVHAFNRREWAEAEFDLPGAGRVGLPVDALAVKYGDGAAPALKALMRVGGFHFIERATVRYPPVQRLNAGVTRYAPMATLVELAVNIATGEVELLSHHSLLDCGPQIVPSLVSGQIQGGVAMGIGHALHEFLPLYEDGPGDGTWNWNRYQLPRASDVATWTQTAEVLQPLSDSDTPKGIAEVTMIAVVPAIANAVHHAIGKRFNEFPITPEKIRSALS
;
A
#
# COMPACT_ATOMS: atom_id res chain seq x y z
N MET A 1 -25.00 -14.77 2.73
CA MET A 1 -25.35 -13.59 3.54
C MET A 1 -24.64 -12.41 2.93
N SER A 2 -25.39 -11.51 2.31
CA SER A 2 -24.87 -10.20 1.94
C SER A 2 -24.43 -9.51 3.22
N PHE A 3 -23.22 -8.95 3.24
CA PHE A 3 -22.89 -7.94 4.24
C PHE A 3 -24.05 -6.96 4.26
N PRO A 4 -24.61 -6.59 5.42
CA PRO A 4 -25.66 -5.59 5.47
C PRO A 4 -25.06 -4.20 5.34
N ILE A 5 -24.51 -3.91 4.17
CA ILE A 5 -24.33 -2.53 3.74
C ILE A 5 -25.75 -2.13 3.30
N SER A 6 -26.45 -1.39 4.16
CA SER A 6 -27.78 -0.97 3.84
C SER A 6 -27.76 -0.18 2.52
N ARG A 7 -28.78 -0.37 1.66
CA ARG A 7 -28.96 0.42 0.43
C ARG A 7 -28.91 1.93 0.67
N ARG A 8 -29.10 2.39 1.91
CA ARG A 8 -28.95 3.80 2.31
C ARG A 8 -27.49 4.25 2.39
N SER A 9 -26.54 3.41 2.80
CA SER A 9 -25.11 3.74 2.79
C SER A 9 -24.57 3.84 1.36
N PHE A 10 -25.16 3.08 0.43
CA PHE A 10 -24.76 3.07 -0.97
C PHE A 10 -25.07 4.38 -1.70
N LEU A 11 -26.16 5.06 -1.34
CA LEU A 11 -26.56 6.33 -1.96
C LEU A 11 -25.88 7.55 -1.32
N GLN A 12 -25.22 7.40 -0.18
CA GLN A 12 -24.55 8.50 0.51
C GLN A 12 -23.09 8.72 0.09
N THR A 13 -22.44 7.75 -0.55
CA THR A 13 -21.04 7.88 -0.97
C THR A 13 -20.88 8.58 -2.33
N GLY A 14 -21.91 8.70 -3.14
CA GLY A 14 -21.87 9.35 -4.46
C GLY A 14 -22.31 10.79 -4.51
N LEU A 15 -22.95 11.32 -3.46
CA LEU A 15 -23.47 12.69 -3.43
C LEU A 15 -23.39 13.23 -2.00
N VAL A 16 -22.23 13.73 -1.60
CA VAL A 16 -22.20 14.73 -0.55
C VAL A 16 -22.79 16.01 -1.15
N ALA A 17 -24.10 16.07 -1.16
CA ALA A 17 -24.88 17.09 -1.85
C ALA A 17 -24.38 18.49 -1.45
N GLY A 18 -23.74 19.19 -2.39
CA GLY A 18 -23.39 20.60 -2.28
C GLY A 18 -22.03 20.92 -1.67
N VAL A 19 -21.17 19.95 -1.30
CA VAL A 19 -19.81 20.23 -0.82
C VAL A 19 -18.81 20.06 -1.96
N SER A 20 -18.10 21.14 -2.29
CA SER A 20 -16.97 21.10 -3.24
C SER A 20 -15.71 20.62 -2.50
N ILE A 21 -15.05 19.61 -3.05
CA ILE A 21 -13.79 19.09 -2.50
C ILE A 21 -12.64 19.66 -3.32
N LYS A 22 -11.74 20.39 -2.66
CA LYS A 22 -10.54 20.96 -3.27
C LYS A 22 -9.32 20.39 -2.61
N ILE A 23 -8.46 19.74 -3.38
CA ILE A 23 -7.23 19.16 -2.87
C ILE A 23 -6.06 19.61 -3.73
N GLY A 24 -5.06 20.18 -3.08
CA GLY A 24 -3.84 20.65 -3.70
C GLY A 24 -2.60 20.23 -2.92
N PHE A 25 -1.46 20.37 -3.53
CA PHE A 25 -0.17 20.17 -2.90
C PHE A 25 0.32 21.44 -2.21
N MET A 26 0.90 21.33 -1.02
CA MET A 26 1.43 22.48 -0.27
C MET A 26 2.90 22.72 -0.58
N ALA A 27 3.19 23.96 -0.94
CA ALA A 27 4.54 24.49 -1.08
C ALA A 27 4.95 25.34 0.12
N PRO A 28 6.22 25.31 0.59
CA PRO A 28 6.73 26.25 1.56
C PRO A 28 6.64 27.70 1.07
N ARG A 29 6.45 28.67 1.97
CA ARG A 29 6.29 30.11 1.62
C ARG A 29 7.43 30.66 0.75
N ALA A 30 8.67 30.20 0.94
CA ALA A 30 9.82 30.61 0.12
C ALA A 30 9.82 29.99 -1.29
N ALA A 31 9.14 28.87 -1.49
CA ALA A 31 9.04 28.17 -2.75
C ALA A 31 7.76 28.53 -3.52
N ALA A 32 6.77 29.15 -2.88
CA ALA A 32 5.52 29.59 -3.53
C ALA A 32 5.76 30.56 -4.70
N ALA A 33 6.92 31.24 -4.72
CA ALA A 33 7.33 32.04 -5.85
C ALA A 33 7.93 31.21 -7.01
N LEU A 34 8.24 29.94 -6.79
CA LEU A 34 9.01 29.15 -7.74
C LEU A 34 8.19 28.10 -8.50
N VAL A 35 7.14 27.51 -7.94
CA VAL A 35 6.25 26.56 -8.67
C VAL A 35 5.10 26.07 -7.77
N ASP A 36 4.01 25.61 -8.35
CA ASP A 36 2.85 24.99 -7.68
C ASP A 36 3.18 23.72 -6.85
N ASN A 37 4.42 23.31 -6.75
CA ASN A 37 4.87 22.04 -6.19
C ASN A 37 5.87 22.10 -5.07
N GLY A 38 6.30 23.22 -4.66
CA GLY A 38 7.13 23.39 -3.49
C GLY A 38 8.59 22.95 -3.58
N ILE A 39 8.99 22.10 -4.49
CA ILE A 39 10.39 21.67 -4.61
C ILE A 39 10.81 21.70 -6.07
N PRO A 40 11.75 22.58 -6.45
CA PRO A 40 12.34 22.51 -7.79
C PRO A 40 13.12 21.20 -7.94
N PRO A 41 13.05 20.56 -9.12
CA PRO A 41 13.89 19.40 -9.41
C PRO A 41 15.37 19.72 -9.18
N SER A 42 16.08 18.81 -8.53
CA SER A 42 17.52 18.96 -8.28
C SER A 42 18.30 19.10 -9.59
N PRO A 43 19.18 20.09 -9.77
CA PRO A 43 19.96 20.23 -11.01
C PRO A 43 20.71 18.96 -11.35
N GLY A 44 20.63 18.52 -12.62
CA GLY A 44 21.33 17.34 -13.12
C GLY A 44 20.83 15.99 -12.60
N TRP A 45 19.64 15.93 -11.99
CA TRP A 45 19.06 14.69 -11.47
C TRP A 45 18.73 13.65 -12.56
N ILE A 46 18.52 14.11 -13.80
CA ILE A 46 18.24 13.29 -14.96
C ILE A 46 19.17 13.68 -16.10
N ASP A 47 19.64 12.71 -16.86
CA ASP A 47 20.47 12.93 -18.04
C ASP A 47 19.63 13.17 -19.30
N ALA A 48 20.32 13.49 -20.40
CA ALA A 48 19.66 13.76 -21.70
C ALA A 48 19.01 12.51 -22.34
N SER A 49 19.29 11.32 -21.84
CA SER A 49 18.70 10.06 -22.29
C SER A 49 17.48 9.65 -21.44
N GLY A 50 17.08 10.48 -20.46
CA GLY A 50 15.95 10.21 -19.59
C GLY A 50 16.27 9.24 -18.43
N HIS A 51 17.54 9.01 -18.10
CA HIS A 51 17.94 8.21 -16.97
C HIS A 51 18.17 9.08 -15.75
N ALA A 52 17.52 8.75 -14.64
CA ALA A 52 17.76 9.42 -13.36
C ALA A 52 19.11 9.02 -12.78
N ARG A 53 19.95 9.99 -12.47
CA ARG A 53 21.22 9.82 -11.77
C ARG A 53 21.03 9.70 -10.27
N PHE A 54 20.03 10.40 -9.74
CA PHE A 54 19.59 10.41 -8.35
C PHE A 54 18.14 10.89 -8.27
N ARG A 55 17.59 10.92 -7.08
CA ARG A 55 16.20 11.37 -6.87
C ARG A 55 16.02 12.83 -7.29
N LEU A 56 14.90 13.11 -7.93
CA LEU A 56 14.49 14.47 -8.30
C LEU A 56 14.54 15.46 -7.12
N ASP A 57 14.17 15.00 -5.92
CA ASP A 57 14.08 15.79 -4.69
C ASP A 57 15.34 15.69 -3.80
N ALA A 58 16.45 15.14 -4.32
CA ALA A 58 17.61 14.80 -3.50
C ALA A 58 18.23 16.01 -2.79
N ILE A 59 18.49 17.12 -3.53
CA ILE A 59 19.10 18.33 -2.94
C ILE A 59 18.16 18.97 -1.94
N ALA A 60 16.89 19.15 -2.28
CA ALA A 60 15.90 19.71 -1.38
C ALA A 60 15.76 18.89 -0.08
N LYS A 61 15.90 17.57 -0.16
CA LYS A 61 15.84 16.66 0.98
C LYS A 61 17.05 16.84 1.93
N VAL A 62 18.26 16.93 1.40
CA VAL A 62 19.49 17.05 2.22
C VAL A 62 19.75 18.47 2.70
N THR A 63 19.16 19.48 2.07
CA THR A 63 19.27 20.90 2.47
C THR A 63 18.13 21.37 3.37
N GLY A 64 17.17 20.48 3.70
CA GLY A 64 16.01 20.83 4.51
C GLY A 64 14.94 21.66 3.78
N GLN A 65 15.05 21.84 2.48
CA GLN A 65 14.03 22.54 1.67
C GLN A 65 12.79 21.67 1.43
N LYS A 66 12.93 20.34 1.52
CA LYS A 66 11.81 19.43 1.46
C LYS A 66 11.08 19.43 2.79
N THR A 67 9.88 20.00 2.81
CA THR A 67 9.00 20.05 3.98
C THR A 67 7.99 18.92 3.95
N PHE A 68 7.77 18.30 5.10
CA PHE A 68 6.78 17.25 5.31
C PHE A 68 5.52 17.83 5.94
N SER A 69 4.42 17.10 5.93
CA SER A 69 3.16 17.54 6.55
C SER A 69 3.36 17.99 7.99
N ARG A 70 4.25 17.30 8.73
CA ARG A 70 4.58 17.60 10.13
C ARG A 70 5.27 18.97 10.32
N ASP A 71 5.97 19.48 9.32
CA ASP A 71 6.78 20.70 9.45
C ASP A 71 5.93 21.98 9.38
N PHE A 72 4.76 21.93 8.73
CA PHE A 72 3.90 23.09 8.55
C PHE A 72 3.27 23.57 9.86
N ARG A 73 3.14 24.89 9.96
CA ARG A 73 2.33 25.61 10.94
C ARG A 73 1.34 26.50 10.22
N ALA A 74 0.28 26.93 10.85
CA ALA A 74 -0.72 27.78 10.22
C ALA A 74 -0.13 29.03 9.59
N ARG A 75 0.85 29.69 10.26
CA ARG A 75 1.57 30.86 9.74
C ARG A 75 2.34 30.62 8.44
N ASP A 76 2.65 29.35 8.16
CA ASP A 76 3.40 28.97 6.95
C ASP A 76 2.48 28.75 5.76
N ILE A 77 1.16 28.72 6.00
CA ILE A 77 0.14 28.38 5.00
C ILE A 77 -0.51 29.68 4.50
N PRO A 78 -0.37 30.01 3.21
CA PRO A 78 -0.99 31.20 2.65
C PRO A 78 -2.50 31.24 2.86
N GLY A 79 -3.02 32.38 3.32
CA GLY A 79 -4.45 32.59 3.53
C GLY A 79 -4.99 32.06 4.87
N TRP A 80 -4.19 31.36 5.67
CA TRP A 80 -4.60 30.91 6.99
C TRP A 80 -4.32 31.99 8.06
N PRO A 81 -5.09 32.00 9.16
CA PRO A 81 -4.76 32.77 10.36
C PRO A 81 -3.35 32.40 10.84
N ALA A 82 -2.54 33.40 11.15
CA ALA A 82 -1.15 33.17 11.61
C ALA A 82 -1.08 32.55 13.02
N THR A 83 -2.07 32.87 13.85
CA THR A 83 -2.24 32.27 15.19
C THR A 83 -2.87 30.90 15.05
N GLN A 84 -2.31 29.91 15.72
CA GLN A 84 -2.90 28.56 15.77
C GLN A 84 -3.04 28.05 17.20
N SER A 85 -4.03 27.18 17.41
CA SER A 85 -4.19 26.37 18.60
C SER A 85 -3.46 25.04 18.46
N HIS A 86 -3.19 24.38 19.57
CA HIS A 86 -2.55 23.08 19.67
C HIS A 86 -3.45 22.10 20.39
N ALA A 87 -3.48 20.86 19.94
CA ALA A 87 -4.31 19.84 20.56
C ALA A 87 -3.55 18.54 20.82
N PHE A 88 -3.99 17.80 21.81
CA PHE A 88 -3.62 16.42 22.05
C PHE A 88 -4.80 15.61 22.56
N LEU A 89 -4.69 14.29 22.44
CA LEU A 89 -5.70 13.34 22.90
C LEU A 89 -5.31 12.80 24.28
N ILE A 90 -6.26 12.67 25.17
CA ILE A 90 -6.12 11.85 26.38
C ILE A 90 -6.30 10.39 25.96
N HIS A 91 -5.49 9.49 26.50
CA HIS A 91 -5.54 8.06 26.24
C HIS A 91 -6.11 7.32 27.44
N ALA A 92 -7.05 6.40 27.19
CA ALA A 92 -7.51 5.46 28.19
C ALA A 92 -6.43 4.38 28.38
N THR A 93 -6.06 4.11 29.61
CA THR A 93 -5.13 3.03 29.97
C THR A 93 -5.86 1.79 30.47
N ARG A 94 -7.18 1.85 30.60
CA ARG A 94 -8.05 0.77 31.03
C ARG A 94 -9.18 0.54 30.04
N ALA A 95 -9.37 -0.73 29.65
CA ALA A 95 -10.48 -1.16 28.81
C ALA A 95 -11.34 -2.26 29.47
N ASP A 96 -11.24 -2.42 30.78
CA ASP A 96 -11.94 -3.43 31.58
C ASP A 96 -13.02 -2.82 32.49
N ARG A 97 -13.16 -1.50 32.51
CA ARG A 97 -14.06 -0.76 33.41
C ARG A 97 -14.71 0.43 32.72
N ARG A 98 -15.82 0.92 33.33
CA ARG A 98 -16.56 2.05 32.77
C ARG A 98 -15.74 3.33 32.83
N PHE A 99 -15.72 4.06 31.70
CA PHE A 99 -15.24 5.44 31.70
C PHE A 99 -16.26 6.36 32.38
N ALA A 100 -15.88 6.97 33.51
CA ALA A 100 -16.77 7.81 34.29
C ALA A 100 -16.67 9.32 33.97
N GLY A 101 -15.66 9.72 33.21
CA GLY A 101 -15.46 11.11 32.78
C GLY A 101 -14.02 11.58 32.90
N ILE A 102 -13.79 12.82 32.51
CA ILE A 102 -12.52 13.53 32.66
C ILE A 102 -12.62 14.49 33.84
N ASP A 103 -11.62 14.45 34.71
CA ASP A 103 -11.52 15.39 35.87
C ASP A 103 -10.20 16.16 35.75
N LEU A 104 -10.32 17.43 35.41
CA LEU A 104 -9.21 18.37 35.33
C LEU A 104 -9.09 19.29 36.54
N ALA A 105 -9.96 19.13 37.60
CA ALA A 105 -9.98 20.03 38.76
C ALA A 105 -8.65 20.08 39.52
N GLY A 106 -7.87 18.99 39.48
CA GLY A 106 -6.54 18.92 40.07
C GLY A 106 -5.42 19.58 39.26
N LEU A 107 -5.68 20.05 38.05
CA LEU A 107 -4.70 20.78 37.26
C LEU A 107 -4.63 22.24 37.67
N GLN A 108 -3.43 22.80 37.68
CA GLN A 108 -3.21 24.22 37.88
C GLN A 108 -3.98 25.04 36.83
N PRO A 109 -4.47 26.25 37.12
CA PRO A 109 -5.26 27.04 36.18
C PRO A 109 -4.59 27.31 34.83
N ASP A 110 -3.28 27.47 34.82
CA ASP A 110 -2.47 27.67 33.62
C ASP A 110 -2.32 26.39 32.75
N LEU A 111 -2.64 25.22 33.29
CA LEU A 111 -2.64 23.95 32.57
C LEU A 111 -4.04 23.50 32.07
N GLN A 112 -5.09 24.24 32.46
CA GLN A 112 -6.44 23.96 32.00
C GLN A 112 -6.54 24.18 30.47
N PRO A 113 -7.24 23.33 29.71
CA PRO A 113 -7.44 23.55 28.28
C PRO A 113 -8.38 24.71 27.99
N ASP A 114 -8.20 25.40 26.87
CA ASP A 114 -9.18 26.41 26.43
C ASP A 114 -10.48 25.74 25.94
N ARG A 115 -10.36 24.48 25.44
CA ARG A 115 -11.51 23.65 25.06
C ARG A 115 -11.26 22.18 25.40
N LEU A 116 -12.24 21.56 26.02
CA LEU A 116 -12.37 20.11 26.23
C LEU A 116 -13.46 19.60 25.29
N VAL A 117 -13.16 18.59 24.47
CA VAL A 117 -14.11 17.93 23.56
C VAL A 117 -14.30 16.49 24.01
N LEU A 118 -15.53 16.09 24.23
CA LEU A 118 -15.95 14.76 24.69
C LEU A 118 -16.88 14.10 23.66
N ALA A 119 -17.12 12.81 23.79
CA ALA A 119 -18.08 12.09 22.94
C ALA A 119 -19.48 12.72 22.95
N ALA A 120 -19.93 13.26 24.10
CA ALA A 120 -21.20 13.96 24.20
C ALA A 120 -21.28 15.24 23.35
N ASP A 121 -20.16 15.95 23.17
CA ASP A 121 -20.10 17.11 22.29
C ASP A 121 -20.30 16.70 20.82
N LEU A 122 -19.60 15.62 20.39
CA LEU A 122 -19.73 15.10 19.02
C LEU A 122 -21.18 14.66 18.75
N ALA A 123 -21.77 13.91 19.67
CA ALA A 123 -23.14 13.42 19.53
C ALA A 123 -24.16 14.57 19.47
N ARG A 124 -24.06 15.55 20.39
CA ARG A 124 -24.90 16.74 20.41
C ARG A 124 -24.80 17.55 19.12
N ASP A 125 -23.57 17.68 18.60
CA ASP A 125 -23.29 18.53 17.45
C ASP A 125 -23.44 17.77 16.11
N GLY A 126 -23.80 16.48 16.14
CA GLY A 126 -24.07 15.65 14.96
C GLY A 126 -22.83 15.22 14.19
N VAL A 127 -21.64 15.27 14.80
CA VAL A 127 -20.38 14.80 14.20
C VAL A 127 -20.30 13.28 14.33
N ARG A 128 -20.18 12.55 13.23
CA ARG A 128 -20.29 11.09 13.20
C ARG A 128 -19.11 10.46 12.49
N VAL A 129 -18.80 9.22 12.86
CA VAL A 129 -17.81 8.41 12.12
C VAL A 129 -18.30 8.20 10.69
N PRO A 130 -17.48 8.53 9.67
CA PRO A 130 -17.93 8.49 8.26
C PRO A 130 -18.21 7.09 7.73
N GLN A 131 -17.50 6.12 8.24
CA GLN A 131 -17.64 4.69 7.89
C GLN A 131 -17.59 3.85 9.18
N PRO A 132 -18.73 3.73 9.89
CA PRO A 132 -18.75 3.04 11.19
C PRO A 132 -18.31 1.58 11.13
N ASP A 133 -18.68 0.86 10.06
CA ASP A 133 -18.30 -0.55 9.88
C ASP A 133 -16.79 -0.74 9.67
N PHE A 134 -16.08 0.34 9.35
CA PHE A 134 -14.65 0.32 9.06
C PHE A 134 -13.81 0.87 10.22
N TYR A 135 -14.16 2.07 10.74
CA TYR A 135 -13.40 2.75 11.79
C TYR A 135 -13.95 2.52 13.20
N GLY A 136 -15.00 1.70 13.35
CA GLY A 136 -15.77 1.56 14.58
C GLY A 136 -16.87 2.63 14.68
N ASP A 137 -17.67 2.56 15.73
CA ASP A 137 -18.88 3.33 15.90
C ASP A 137 -18.66 4.69 16.62
N VAL A 138 -17.49 4.90 17.22
CA VAL A 138 -17.17 6.10 18.01
C VAL A 138 -15.75 6.60 17.77
N PHE A 139 -15.58 7.92 17.81
CA PHE A 139 -14.26 8.56 17.86
C PHE A 139 -13.71 8.60 19.30
N LEU A 140 -14.48 9.18 20.20
CA LEU A 140 -14.14 9.34 21.60
C LEU A 140 -14.99 8.39 22.45
N VAL A 141 -14.42 7.88 23.52
CA VAL A 141 -15.12 6.96 24.45
C VAL A 141 -16.27 7.65 25.12
N PRO A 142 -17.53 7.18 25.00
CA PRO A 142 -18.68 7.78 25.68
C PRO A 142 -18.60 7.56 27.19
N GLN A 143 -18.99 8.57 27.93
CA GLN A 143 -19.13 8.46 29.42
C GLN A 143 -20.19 7.41 29.77
N GLY A 144 -19.89 6.58 30.75
CA GLY A 144 -20.75 5.49 31.22
C GLY A 144 -20.52 4.17 30.49
N GLU A 145 -19.77 4.16 29.40
CA GLU A 145 -19.45 2.94 28.66
C GLU A 145 -18.09 2.37 29.04
N THR A 146 -17.92 1.06 28.86
CA THR A 146 -16.61 0.40 28.93
C THR A 146 -15.96 0.55 27.57
N PRO A 147 -14.72 1.09 27.51
CA PRO A 147 -14.00 1.23 26.25
C PRO A 147 -13.83 -0.13 25.56
N ARG A 148 -14.05 -0.18 24.26
CA ARG A 148 -13.82 -1.40 23.45
C ARG A 148 -12.33 -1.67 23.22
N LEU A 149 -11.52 -0.63 23.24
CA LEU A 149 -10.08 -0.65 23.08
C LEU A 149 -9.45 0.39 24.01
N LEU A 150 -8.13 0.41 24.09
CA LEU A 150 -7.40 1.50 24.73
C LEU A 150 -7.53 2.77 23.85
N GLY A 151 -8.71 3.36 23.87
CA GLY A 151 -9.10 4.46 23.00
C GLY A 151 -8.89 5.84 23.61
N GLN A 152 -9.47 6.84 22.98
CA GLN A 152 -9.31 8.24 23.36
C GLN A 152 -10.61 8.76 23.98
N PRO A 153 -10.62 9.05 25.30
CA PRO A 153 -11.80 9.59 25.97
C PRO A 153 -12.02 11.08 25.73
N ALA A 154 -10.97 11.85 25.43
CA ALA A 154 -11.08 13.30 25.28
C ALA A 154 -10.03 13.89 24.33
N LEU A 155 -10.39 15.04 23.72
CA LEU A 155 -9.50 15.90 22.97
C LEU A 155 -9.39 17.26 23.69
N LEU A 156 -8.17 17.70 23.97
CA LEU A 156 -7.87 18.96 24.64
C LEU A 156 -7.23 19.93 23.67
N ILE A 157 -7.74 21.17 23.62
CA ILE A 157 -7.27 22.24 22.74
C ILE A 157 -6.78 23.41 23.58
N TYR A 158 -5.61 23.94 23.23
CA TYR A 158 -4.93 25.06 23.86
C TYR A 158 -4.61 26.14 22.82
N LYS A 159 -4.88 27.40 23.16
CA LYS A 159 -4.53 28.55 22.31
C LYS A 159 -3.06 28.97 22.47
N ASP A 160 -2.44 28.61 23.60
CA ASP A 160 -1.05 28.91 23.92
C ASP A 160 -0.19 27.65 23.89
N PHE A 161 0.95 27.72 23.20
CA PHE A 161 1.86 26.59 23.01
C PHE A 161 2.57 26.16 24.31
N ALA A 162 2.96 27.11 25.17
CA ALA A 162 3.67 26.77 26.40
C ALA A 162 2.76 26.04 27.38
N ARG A 163 1.48 26.50 27.50
CA ARG A 163 0.43 25.82 28.27
C ARG A 163 0.16 24.41 27.73
N TYR A 164 0.03 24.31 26.41
CA TYR A 164 -0.14 23.02 25.72
C TYR A 164 1.00 22.05 26.04
N ASP A 165 2.25 22.47 25.87
CA ASP A 165 3.44 21.61 26.06
C ASP A 165 3.57 21.16 27.53
N ALA A 166 3.36 22.06 28.47
CA ALA A 166 3.39 21.76 29.89
C ALA A 166 2.27 20.80 30.30
N ALA A 167 1.03 21.04 29.86
CA ALA A 167 -0.11 20.17 30.12
C ALA A 167 0.08 18.79 29.51
N LYS A 168 0.48 18.74 28.23
CA LYS A 168 0.73 17.49 27.51
C LYS A 168 1.76 16.62 28.20
N ARG A 169 2.88 17.18 28.64
CA ARG A 169 3.93 16.44 29.39
C ARG A 169 3.41 15.86 30.69
N LYS A 170 2.46 16.55 31.34
CA LYS A 170 1.96 16.15 32.64
C LYS A 170 0.86 15.09 32.57
N ILE A 171 -0.09 15.21 31.63
CA ILE A 171 -1.33 14.42 31.69
C ILE A 171 -1.63 13.52 30.50
N ARG A 172 -0.84 13.56 29.39
CA ARG A 172 -1.17 12.79 28.18
C ARG A 172 -1.34 11.28 28.41
N LEU A 173 -0.57 10.74 29.36
CA LEU A 173 -0.52 9.31 29.69
C LEU A 173 -0.83 9.06 31.19
N ASP A 174 -1.40 10.03 31.87
CA ASP A 174 -1.70 9.96 33.29
C ASP A 174 -3.18 9.69 33.52
N ASP A 175 -3.48 8.54 34.12
CA ASP A 175 -4.82 8.15 34.53
C ASP A 175 -5.45 9.09 35.62
N SER A 176 -4.65 9.98 36.22
CA SER A 176 -5.15 10.89 37.27
C SER A 176 -6.28 11.79 36.80
N VAL A 177 -6.32 12.10 35.48
CA VAL A 177 -7.38 12.91 34.87
C VAL A 177 -8.53 12.08 34.30
N VAL A 178 -8.38 10.75 34.22
CA VAL A 178 -9.41 9.85 33.71
C VAL A 178 -10.11 9.17 34.88
N ARG A 179 -11.39 9.43 35.02
CA ARG A 179 -12.20 8.78 36.04
C ARG A 179 -12.75 7.47 35.51
N TYR A 180 -12.48 6.41 36.28
CA TYR A 180 -13.02 5.09 35.98
C TYR A 180 -14.03 4.66 37.02
N GLY A 181 -15.08 3.98 36.61
CA GLY A 181 -16.11 3.39 37.47
C GLY A 181 -15.84 1.90 37.73
N ALA A 182 -16.94 1.17 37.93
CA ALA A 182 -16.88 -0.28 38.21
C ALA A 182 -16.18 -1.07 37.12
N VAL A 183 -15.47 -2.12 37.52
CA VAL A 183 -14.95 -3.15 36.61
C VAL A 183 -16.15 -3.91 36.06
N THR A 184 -16.25 -3.96 34.75
CA THR A 184 -17.32 -4.64 33.99
C THR A 184 -16.83 -5.89 33.28
N GLY A 185 -15.53 -6.12 33.30
CA GLY A 185 -14.86 -7.07 32.44
C GLY A 185 -14.77 -6.58 30.98
N PRO A 186 -13.96 -7.23 30.17
CA PRO A 186 -13.81 -6.87 28.78
C PRO A 186 -15.11 -7.10 27.98
N LYS A 187 -15.48 -6.12 27.16
CA LYS A 187 -16.46 -6.29 26.09
C LYS A 187 -15.67 -6.33 24.79
N PRO A 188 -15.32 -7.50 24.25
CA PRO A 188 -14.67 -7.55 22.95
C PRO A 188 -15.59 -6.94 21.90
N PRO A 189 -15.06 -6.11 21.00
CA PRO A 189 -15.81 -5.69 19.82
C PRO A 189 -16.15 -6.91 18.94
N PRO A 190 -17.14 -6.80 18.04
CA PRO A 190 -17.44 -7.86 17.10
C PRO A 190 -16.18 -8.21 16.28
N HIS A 191 -15.98 -9.51 16.00
CA HIS A 191 -14.89 -9.94 15.12
C HIS A 191 -15.07 -9.41 13.70
N TYR A 192 -13.96 -9.24 12.98
CA TYR A 192 -13.94 -8.51 11.72
C TYR A 192 -14.24 -9.37 10.51
N GLY A 193 -14.16 -10.68 10.62
CA GLY A 193 -14.54 -11.61 9.56
C GLY A 193 -13.73 -12.90 9.55
N ALA A 194 -14.27 -13.89 8.87
CA ALA A 194 -13.58 -15.14 8.58
C ALA A 194 -13.75 -15.46 7.09
N ALA A 195 -12.69 -15.94 6.46
CA ALA A 195 -12.68 -16.35 5.06
C ALA A 195 -11.89 -17.64 4.88
N ARG A 196 -12.24 -18.42 3.85
CA ARG A 196 -11.58 -19.67 3.52
C ARG A 196 -11.51 -19.83 2.01
N TYR A 197 -10.37 -20.26 1.51
CA TYR A 197 -10.12 -20.55 0.11
C TYR A 197 -9.81 -22.03 -0.02
N VAL A 198 -10.65 -22.75 -0.74
CA VAL A 198 -10.48 -24.18 -0.98
C VAL A 198 -10.28 -24.42 -2.44
N ARG A 199 -9.27 -25.19 -2.78
CA ARG A 199 -8.99 -25.61 -4.14
C ARG A 199 -8.64 -27.10 -4.17
N VAL A 200 -9.25 -27.82 -5.11
CA VAL A 200 -8.95 -29.21 -5.42
C VAL A 200 -8.69 -29.28 -6.93
N GLU A 201 -7.48 -29.67 -7.33
CA GLU A 201 -7.12 -29.83 -8.72
C GLU A 201 -7.91 -30.97 -9.38
N GLY A 202 -8.28 -30.80 -10.63
CA GLY A 202 -8.83 -31.88 -11.45
C GLY A 202 -7.79 -32.96 -11.78
N PRO A 203 -8.17 -34.02 -12.50
CA PRO A 203 -7.35 -35.20 -12.73
C PRO A 203 -6.07 -34.93 -13.55
N THR A 204 -5.93 -33.77 -14.16
CA THR A 204 -4.70 -33.31 -14.84
C THR A 204 -4.45 -31.86 -14.53
N GLN A 205 -3.20 -31.39 -14.62
CA GLN A 205 -2.85 -29.97 -14.42
C GLN A 205 -3.64 -29.03 -15.35
N ASP A 206 -4.03 -29.49 -16.51
CA ASP A 206 -4.82 -28.74 -17.48
C ASP A 206 -6.33 -28.91 -17.25
N ALA A 207 -6.71 -29.84 -16.36
CA ALA A 207 -8.12 -30.04 -16.04
C ALA A 207 -8.63 -28.86 -15.23
N ARG A 208 -9.89 -28.55 -15.47
CA ARG A 208 -10.61 -27.56 -14.67
C ARG A 208 -10.74 -28.06 -13.25
N ASP A 209 -10.30 -27.25 -12.27
CA ASP A 209 -10.52 -27.56 -10.86
C ASP A 209 -12.00 -27.81 -10.60
N GLU A 210 -12.31 -28.74 -9.72
CA GLU A 210 -13.69 -29.01 -9.33
C GLU A 210 -14.33 -27.83 -8.59
N PHE A 211 -13.51 -27.02 -7.92
CA PHE A 211 -13.93 -25.77 -7.29
C PHE A 211 -12.93 -24.66 -7.61
N SER A 212 -13.15 -23.96 -8.69
CA SER A 212 -12.32 -22.85 -9.14
C SER A 212 -13.03 -21.81 -9.97
N ALA A 213 -14.39 -21.75 -9.86
CA ALA A 213 -15.07 -20.59 -10.40
C ALA A 213 -14.60 -19.36 -9.63
N LEU A 214 -14.07 -18.37 -10.36
CA LEU A 214 -13.51 -17.15 -9.77
C LEU A 214 -14.50 -16.43 -8.84
N GLU A 215 -15.80 -16.56 -9.13
CA GLU A 215 -16.87 -15.95 -8.36
C GLU A 215 -17.13 -16.63 -7.01
N ASP A 216 -16.73 -17.90 -6.86
CA ASP A 216 -17.09 -18.75 -5.73
C ASP A 216 -15.89 -19.26 -4.92
N ALA A 217 -14.67 -18.82 -5.22
CA ALA A 217 -13.47 -19.34 -4.60
C ALA A 217 -13.33 -18.97 -3.11
N VAL A 218 -14.11 -18.01 -2.61
CA VAL A 218 -14.06 -17.58 -1.21
C VAL A 218 -15.29 -18.04 -0.45
N ILE A 219 -15.07 -18.66 0.71
CA ILE A 219 -16.10 -19.08 1.65
C ILE A 219 -16.03 -18.13 2.84
N PHE A 220 -17.14 -17.46 3.16
CA PHE A 220 -17.24 -16.60 4.31
C PHE A 220 -17.81 -17.34 5.51
N GLY A 221 -17.14 -17.19 6.68
CA GLY A 221 -17.59 -17.71 7.96
C GLY A 221 -18.27 -16.63 8.80
N GLY A 222 -19.13 -17.07 9.71
CA GLY A 222 -19.64 -16.24 10.81
C GLY A 222 -18.91 -16.57 12.11
N PHE A 223 -19.33 -15.91 13.22
CA PHE A 223 -18.80 -16.17 14.55
C PHE A 223 -19.90 -16.53 15.54
N ALA A 224 -19.61 -17.49 16.41
CA ALA A 224 -20.34 -17.78 17.63
C ALA A 224 -19.35 -17.63 18.81
N GLY A 225 -19.37 -16.46 19.47
CA GLY A 225 -18.26 -16.04 20.32
C GLY A 225 -16.97 -15.94 19.49
N ASP A 226 -15.88 -16.52 19.97
CA ASP A 226 -14.57 -16.52 19.27
C ASP A 226 -14.44 -17.68 18.26
N LYS A 227 -15.46 -18.54 18.20
CA LYS A 227 -15.43 -19.70 17.31
C LYS A 227 -16.00 -19.34 15.94
N VAL A 228 -15.24 -19.66 14.89
CA VAL A 228 -15.73 -19.51 13.51
C VAL A 228 -16.79 -20.59 13.22
N VAL A 229 -17.87 -20.16 12.59
CA VAL A 229 -18.94 -21.03 12.10
C VAL A 229 -18.95 -20.97 10.58
N TRP A 230 -18.56 -22.06 9.95
CA TRP A 230 -18.54 -22.19 8.51
C TRP A 230 -19.92 -22.62 7.98
N PRO A 231 -20.25 -22.31 6.71
CA PRO A 231 -21.44 -22.85 6.04
C PRO A 231 -21.46 -24.39 6.05
N ALA A 232 -22.62 -24.98 5.94
CA ALA A 232 -22.75 -26.42 5.79
C ALA A 232 -22.13 -26.90 4.46
N ALA A 233 -21.48 -28.06 4.52
CA ALA A 233 -20.96 -28.73 3.32
C ALA A 233 -22.13 -29.28 2.48
N ASP A 234 -22.14 -28.98 1.18
CA ASP A 234 -23.08 -29.53 0.22
C ASP A 234 -22.40 -29.68 -1.16
N ALA A 235 -22.03 -30.90 -1.49
CA ALA A 235 -21.35 -31.19 -2.75
C ALA A 235 -22.24 -30.96 -4.00
N ARG A 236 -23.57 -30.85 -3.83
CA ARG A 236 -24.51 -30.60 -4.92
C ARG A 236 -24.83 -29.12 -5.10
N ALA A 237 -24.53 -28.30 -4.09
CA ALA A 237 -24.71 -26.86 -4.17
C ALA A 237 -23.60 -26.22 -5.01
N GLY A 238 -23.87 -25.04 -5.54
CA GLY A 238 -22.81 -24.14 -6.02
C GLY A 238 -22.13 -23.37 -4.88
N GLY A 239 -21.01 -22.72 -5.15
CA GLY A 239 -20.41 -21.75 -4.27
C GLY A 239 -19.91 -22.32 -2.93
N MET A 240 -20.21 -21.64 -1.82
CA MET A 240 -19.63 -21.91 -0.50
C MET A 240 -19.90 -23.34 0.02
N GLY A 241 -21.08 -23.91 -0.24
CA GLY A 241 -21.41 -25.28 0.17
C GLY A 241 -20.53 -26.32 -0.51
N LYS A 242 -20.29 -26.18 -1.81
CA LYS A 242 -19.38 -27.04 -2.57
C LYS A 242 -17.94 -26.89 -2.06
N GLY A 243 -17.49 -25.64 -1.79
CA GLY A 243 -16.17 -25.40 -1.24
C GLY A 243 -15.96 -26.08 0.11
N MET A 244 -16.97 -26.09 0.98
CA MET A 244 -16.92 -26.81 2.26
C MET A 244 -16.90 -28.32 2.08
N ALA A 245 -17.59 -28.87 1.06
CA ALA A 245 -17.49 -30.28 0.72
C ALA A 245 -16.08 -30.67 0.23
N MET A 246 -15.44 -29.81 -0.57
CA MET A 246 -14.04 -30.01 -0.99
C MET A 246 -13.05 -29.92 0.17
N ALA A 247 -13.30 -29.05 1.14
CA ALA A 247 -12.50 -28.99 2.37
C ALA A 247 -12.54 -30.30 3.16
N ALA A 248 -13.70 -30.95 3.22
CA ALA A 248 -13.84 -32.27 3.86
C ALA A 248 -13.05 -33.36 3.12
N VAL A 249 -12.99 -33.32 1.79
CA VAL A 249 -12.12 -34.22 0.99
C VAL A 249 -10.64 -34.03 1.33
N ILE A 250 -10.20 -32.80 1.50
CA ILE A 250 -8.82 -32.47 1.90
C ILE A 250 -8.54 -33.02 3.32
N ASP A 251 -9.48 -32.86 4.25
CA ASP A 251 -9.33 -33.37 5.61
C ASP A 251 -9.24 -34.91 5.64
N GLU A 252 -10.01 -35.60 4.81
CA GLU A 252 -9.96 -37.05 4.66
C GLU A 252 -8.60 -37.51 4.09
N GLU A 253 -8.07 -36.81 3.08
CA GLU A 253 -6.74 -37.11 2.51
C GLU A 253 -5.62 -36.93 3.54
N ILE A 254 -5.69 -35.84 4.34
CA ILE A 254 -4.73 -35.63 5.44
C ILE A 254 -4.85 -36.75 6.48
N ALA A 255 -6.06 -37.20 6.81
CA ALA A 255 -6.28 -38.24 7.81
C ALA A 255 -5.85 -39.63 7.33
N SER A 256 -5.92 -39.89 6.03
CA SER A 256 -5.58 -41.16 5.40
C SER A 256 -4.14 -41.24 4.87
N ALA A 257 -3.34 -40.19 5.06
CA ALA A 257 -1.96 -40.15 4.56
C ALA A 257 -1.13 -41.28 5.23
N GLY A 258 -0.58 -42.19 4.42
CA GLY A 258 0.21 -43.32 4.86
C GLY A 258 1.71 -43.06 4.90
N ASP A 259 2.51 -44.13 5.07
CA ASP A 259 3.96 -44.06 5.24
C ASP A 259 4.70 -43.52 3.98
N ASP A 260 4.08 -43.59 2.80
CA ASP A 260 4.61 -43.03 1.54
C ASP A 260 4.56 -41.49 1.50
N ALA A 261 3.89 -40.87 2.45
CA ALA A 261 3.81 -39.43 2.58
C ALA A 261 4.61 -38.90 3.79
N LEU A 262 5.24 -37.77 3.62
CA LEU A 262 5.72 -36.95 4.72
C LEU A 262 4.61 -35.96 5.10
N MET A 263 4.12 -36.03 6.32
CA MET A 263 3.18 -35.05 6.86
C MET A 263 3.86 -34.20 7.92
N LEU A 264 3.90 -32.88 7.72
CA LEU A 264 4.36 -31.92 8.72
C LEU A 264 3.19 -31.08 9.21
N LYS A 265 3.04 -30.97 10.52
CA LYS A 265 2.08 -30.07 11.19
C LYS A 265 2.86 -29.14 12.10
N ARG A 266 2.74 -27.83 11.90
CA ARG A 266 3.49 -26.83 12.67
C ARG A 266 2.61 -25.65 13.04
N ASP A 267 2.84 -25.18 14.24
CA ASP A 267 2.28 -23.90 14.72
C ASP A 267 3.36 -22.82 14.63
N TYR A 268 3.00 -21.67 14.09
CA TYR A 268 3.86 -20.50 13.99
C TYR A 268 3.21 -19.30 14.64
N PHE A 269 4.04 -18.40 15.16
CA PHE A 269 3.62 -17.10 15.65
C PHE A 269 4.47 -15.99 15.05
N SER A 270 3.80 -15.00 14.46
CA SER A 270 4.42 -13.78 14.00
C SER A 270 3.84 -12.60 14.78
N GLN A 271 4.72 -11.89 15.46
CA GLN A 271 4.37 -10.85 16.41
C GLN A 271 3.80 -9.58 15.77
N SER A 272 3.14 -8.77 16.61
CA SER A 272 2.84 -7.38 16.32
C SER A 272 4.10 -6.52 16.40
N ILE A 273 4.21 -5.53 15.52
CA ILE A 273 5.27 -4.53 15.55
C ILE A 273 4.71 -3.13 15.32
N ASP A 274 5.42 -2.11 15.80
CA ASP A 274 5.23 -0.72 15.38
C ASP A 274 6.01 -0.48 14.09
N ALA A 275 5.40 0.10 13.09
CA ALA A 275 6.09 0.39 11.84
C ALA A 275 7.16 1.48 11.97
N SER A 276 7.18 2.21 13.09
CA SER A 276 8.18 3.20 13.46
C SER A 276 8.48 4.24 12.37
N ALA A 277 7.43 4.62 11.60
CA ALA A 277 7.55 5.65 10.58
C ALA A 277 8.18 6.91 11.19
N MET A 278 9.18 7.47 10.52
CA MET A 278 9.92 8.64 11.04
C MET A 278 9.00 9.83 11.29
N GLU A 279 7.99 10.03 10.43
CA GLU A 279 6.93 10.99 10.64
C GLU A 279 5.79 10.34 11.42
N ALA A 280 5.60 10.71 12.69
CA ALA A 280 4.42 10.37 13.46
C ALA A 280 3.18 11.05 12.88
N ASP A 281 2.00 10.52 13.16
CA ASP A 281 0.72 11.04 12.66
C ASP A 281 0.53 12.49 13.07
N ASN A 282 0.04 13.32 12.13
CA ASN A 282 -0.09 14.75 12.33
C ASN A 282 -1.03 15.39 11.33
N GLY A 283 -1.53 16.58 11.69
CA GLY A 283 -2.30 17.43 10.81
C GLY A 283 -2.48 18.83 11.35
N ASN A 284 -2.73 19.78 10.45
CA ASN A 284 -3.22 21.11 10.75
C ASN A 284 -4.58 21.26 10.06
N VAL A 285 -5.59 21.66 10.80
CA VAL A 285 -6.95 21.81 10.26
C VAL A 285 -7.54 23.13 10.74
N TRP A 286 -8.19 23.84 9.82
CA TRP A 286 -8.89 25.09 10.10
C TRP A 286 -10.29 25.04 9.48
N TYR A 287 -11.29 25.12 10.33
CA TYR A 287 -12.65 25.37 9.89
C TYR A 287 -12.90 26.88 9.85
N ASP A 288 -13.12 27.42 8.64
CA ASP A 288 -13.54 28.80 8.44
C ASP A 288 -15.08 28.86 8.47
N PRO A 289 -15.70 29.34 9.58
CA PRO A 289 -17.16 29.40 9.68
C PRO A 289 -17.80 30.45 8.75
N ALA A 290 -17.06 31.49 8.35
CA ALA A 290 -17.56 32.53 7.47
C ALA A 290 -17.62 32.04 6.00
N ALA A 291 -16.57 31.39 5.54
CA ALA A 291 -16.53 30.78 4.22
C ALA A 291 -17.24 29.43 4.17
N GLN A 292 -17.45 28.77 5.31
CA GLN A 292 -17.94 27.39 5.42
C GLN A 292 -17.01 26.41 4.73
N VAL A 293 -15.70 26.58 4.88
CA VAL A 293 -14.66 25.74 4.29
C VAL A 293 -13.85 25.07 5.39
N LEU A 294 -13.62 23.77 5.23
CA LEU A 294 -12.68 23.03 6.04
C LEU A 294 -11.34 22.96 5.29
N HIS A 295 -10.37 23.70 5.77
CA HIS A 295 -9.00 23.65 5.28
C HIS A 295 -8.18 22.65 6.08
N ALA A 296 -7.41 21.79 5.40
CA ALA A 296 -6.61 20.76 6.05
C ALA A 296 -5.25 20.58 5.37
N VAL A 297 -4.21 20.37 6.18
CA VAL A 297 -2.91 19.85 5.76
C VAL A 297 -2.65 18.60 6.58
N LEU A 298 -2.68 17.45 5.94
CA LEU A 298 -2.67 16.14 6.62
C LEU A 298 -1.57 15.22 6.10
N ALA A 299 -1.02 14.43 7.00
CA ALA A 299 -0.15 13.31 6.66
C ALA A 299 -1.02 12.09 6.31
N THR A 300 -1.20 11.81 5.02
CA THR A 300 -2.02 10.68 4.56
C THR A 300 -1.50 10.11 3.25
N GLN A 301 -1.72 8.81 3.01
CA GLN A 301 -1.49 8.13 1.72
C GLN A 301 -2.77 8.10 0.86
N SER A 302 -3.92 8.49 1.43
CA SER A 302 -5.24 8.40 0.83
C SER A 302 -5.97 9.75 0.85
N PRO A 303 -5.41 10.81 0.25
CA PRO A 303 -5.97 12.16 0.37
C PRO A 303 -7.40 12.28 -0.18
N HIS A 304 -7.74 11.59 -1.26
CA HIS A 304 -9.09 11.57 -1.82
C HIS A 304 -10.10 11.02 -0.83
N GLU A 305 -9.83 9.84 -0.27
CA GLU A 305 -10.73 9.21 0.71
C GLU A 305 -10.88 10.07 1.97
N VAL A 306 -9.77 10.62 2.48
CA VAL A 306 -9.82 11.48 3.66
C VAL A 306 -10.66 12.72 3.43
N ALA A 307 -10.57 13.36 2.27
CA ALA A 307 -11.38 14.53 1.95
C ALA A 307 -12.88 14.18 1.84
N THR A 308 -13.21 13.08 1.17
CA THR A 308 -14.58 12.59 1.03
C THR A 308 -15.19 12.26 2.38
N ASN A 309 -14.45 11.53 3.21
CA ASN A 309 -14.90 11.15 4.54
C ASN A 309 -14.97 12.34 5.51
N ALA A 310 -14.08 13.34 5.40
CA ALA A 310 -14.16 14.57 6.17
C ALA A 310 -15.45 15.35 5.89
N ALA A 311 -15.87 15.39 4.62
CA ALA A 311 -17.18 15.96 4.26
C ALA A 311 -18.33 15.14 4.83
N ALA A 312 -18.28 13.79 4.74
CA ALA A 312 -19.32 12.89 5.28
C ALA A 312 -19.48 12.98 6.79
N LEU A 313 -18.37 13.18 7.52
CA LEU A 313 -18.34 13.32 8.98
C LEU A 313 -19.25 14.44 9.50
N VAL A 314 -19.42 15.52 8.72
CA VAL A 314 -20.15 16.72 9.12
C VAL A 314 -21.48 16.91 8.40
N THR A 315 -21.88 16.01 7.51
CA THR A 315 -23.07 16.18 6.64
C THR A 315 -24.37 16.44 7.45
N GLN A 316 -24.49 15.89 8.65
CA GLN A 316 -25.66 16.04 9.53
C GLN A 316 -25.32 16.84 10.80
N SER A 317 -24.20 17.54 10.81
CA SER A 317 -23.72 18.27 11.96
C SER A 317 -24.18 19.73 11.96
N LYS A 318 -23.95 20.41 13.11
CA LYS A 318 -24.13 21.87 13.17
C LYS A 318 -23.12 22.64 12.30
N PHE A 319 -22.04 21.98 11.86
CA PHE A 319 -21.01 22.59 11.04
C PHE A 319 -21.44 22.53 9.56
N SER A 320 -21.69 23.69 8.96
CA SER A 320 -22.02 23.75 7.53
C SER A 320 -20.76 23.77 6.70
N LEU A 321 -20.64 22.87 5.72
CA LEU A 321 -19.54 22.89 4.76
C LEU A 321 -20.05 23.14 3.34
N LYS A 322 -19.38 24.06 2.66
CA LYS A 322 -19.46 24.25 1.21
C LYS A 322 -18.30 23.58 0.48
N ALA A 323 -17.15 23.47 1.14
CA ALA A 323 -15.97 22.82 0.57
C ALA A 323 -15.05 22.24 1.65
N VAL A 324 -14.32 21.21 1.25
CA VAL A 324 -13.11 20.69 1.92
C VAL A 324 -11.91 21.04 1.04
N ASP A 325 -10.98 21.86 1.55
CA ASP A 325 -9.71 22.20 0.91
C ASP A 325 -8.59 21.42 1.61
N LEU A 326 -8.32 20.20 1.16
CA LEU A 326 -7.29 19.35 1.72
C LEU A 326 -6.01 19.43 0.88
N LYS A 327 -4.89 19.65 1.55
CA LYS A 327 -3.57 19.66 0.96
C LYS A 327 -2.74 18.53 1.54
N ALA A 328 -2.33 17.60 0.68
CA ALA A 328 -1.43 16.53 1.05
C ALA A 328 0.01 17.05 0.94
N GLY A 329 0.70 17.17 2.07
CA GLY A 329 2.15 17.41 2.09
C GLY A 329 2.91 16.11 1.85
N TYR A 330 4.22 16.16 1.62
CA TYR A 330 5.04 14.96 1.69
C TYR A 330 4.84 14.29 3.04
N THR A 331 4.74 12.96 3.02
CA THR A 331 4.58 12.17 4.25
C THR A 331 5.56 11.01 4.27
N VAL A 332 5.71 10.39 5.43
CA VAL A 332 6.46 9.16 5.61
C VAL A 332 5.54 8.10 6.21
N GLY A 333 5.36 7.03 5.44
CA GLY A 333 4.56 5.88 5.85
C GLY A 333 4.79 4.73 4.87
N TYR A 334 4.40 3.53 5.20
CA TYR A 334 4.41 2.36 4.31
C TYR A 334 3.24 1.46 4.66
N GLY A 335 2.05 2.03 4.48
CA GLY A 335 0.75 1.51 4.85
C GLY A 335 0.16 2.19 6.06
N THR A 336 0.95 2.63 7.04
CA THR A 336 0.49 3.17 8.32
C THR A 336 -0.27 4.49 8.23
N LYS A 337 -0.30 5.14 7.07
CA LYS A 337 -1.08 6.34 6.77
C LYS A 337 -2.04 6.15 5.59
N ASP A 338 -2.33 4.90 5.26
CA ASP A 338 -3.29 4.53 4.23
C ASP A 338 -4.71 4.81 4.73
N LYS A 339 -5.34 3.88 5.39
CA LYS A 339 -6.66 4.04 6.00
C LYS A 339 -6.54 4.02 7.52
N VAL A 340 -6.48 5.20 8.14
CA VAL A 340 -6.31 5.37 9.58
C VAL A 340 -7.31 6.39 10.12
N ILE A 341 -7.62 6.28 11.41
CA ILE A 341 -8.58 7.19 12.05
C ILE A 341 -7.98 8.55 12.37
N PHE A 342 -6.68 8.69 12.49
CA PHE A 342 -6.02 9.90 12.99
C PHE A 342 -6.36 11.18 12.20
N PRO A 343 -6.43 11.21 10.86
CA PRO A 343 -6.85 12.39 10.11
C PRO A 343 -8.20 12.95 10.55
N TYR A 344 -9.13 12.10 10.98
CA TYR A 344 -10.45 12.54 11.43
C TYR A 344 -10.42 13.14 12.83
N PHE A 345 -9.52 12.74 13.70
CA PHE A 345 -9.24 13.47 14.95
C PHE A 345 -8.68 14.87 14.68
N CYS A 346 -7.85 15.04 13.62
CA CYS A 346 -7.39 16.35 13.19
C CYS A 346 -8.57 17.21 12.70
N VAL A 347 -9.49 16.62 11.91
CA VAL A 347 -10.71 17.31 11.46
C VAL A 347 -11.56 17.75 12.64
N ILE A 348 -11.82 16.87 13.62
CA ILE A 348 -12.55 17.20 14.84
C ILE A 348 -11.86 18.35 15.57
N ALA A 349 -10.55 18.29 15.75
CA ALA A 349 -9.81 19.37 16.40
C ALA A 349 -10.02 20.72 15.69
N GLY A 350 -9.98 20.74 14.37
CA GLY A 350 -10.22 21.94 13.57
C GLY A 350 -11.65 22.48 13.69
N LEU A 351 -12.67 21.60 13.71
CA LEU A 351 -14.06 21.97 13.89
C LEU A 351 -14.33 22.65 15.24
N TYR A 352 -13.64 22.22 16.29
CA TYR A 352 -13.75 22.76 17.65
C TYR A 352 -12.66 23.80 18.00
N GLY A 353 -11.96 24.33 17.00
CA GLY A 353 -10.90 25.33 17.18
C GLY A 353 -11.37 26.77 17.34
N ASP A 354 -12.68 27.03 17.47
CA ASP A 354 -13.28 28.35 17.62
C ASP A 354 -12.84 29.34 16.51
N GLY A 355 -12.79 28.87 15.25
CA GLY A 355 -12.37 29.65 14.09
C GLY A 355 -10.85 29.83 13.92
N LEU A 356 -10.05 29.24 14.80
CA LEU A 356 -8.59 29.19 14.67
C LEU A 356 -8.13 27.86 14.08
N PRO A 357 -7.03 27.85 13.31
CA PRO A 357 -6.37 26.63 12.93
C PRO A 357 -5.92 25.81 14.18
N VAL A 358 -6.13 24.51 14.15
CA VAL A 358 -5.67 23.61 15.21
C VAL A 358 -4.64 22.63 14.65
N ARG A 359 -3.54 22.50 15.36
CA ARG A 359 -2.52 21.49 15.12
C ARG A 359 -2.70 20.33 16.10
N LEU A 360 -2.91 19.13 15.55
CA LEU A 360 -2.86 17.87 16.29
C LEU A 360 -1.68 17.05 15.72
N ALA A 361 -0.70 16.74 16.55
CA ALA A 361 0.49 16.04 16.10
C ALA A 361 1.05 15.15 17.21
N ASN A 362 1.03 13.86 16.96
CA ASN A 362 1.59 12.88 17.88
C ASN A 362 3.09 13.06 18.07
N ASP A 363 3.57 12.91 19.27
CA ASP A 363 4.96 12.56 19.51
C ASP A 363 5.16 11.03 19.45
N ARG A 364 6.36 10.56 19.74
CA ARG A 364 6.66 9.13 19.61
C ARG A 364 5.93 8.27 20.66
N PHE A 365 5.70 8.79 21.85
CA PHE A 365 4.92 8.08 22.87
C PHE A 365 3.46 7.92 22.44
N GLU A 366 2.84 9.00 21.98
CA GLU A 366 1.46 8.95 21.48
C GLU A 366 1.34 8.05 20.25
N GLN A 367 2.34 8.05 19.37
CA GLN A 367 2.36 7.19 18.20
C GLN A 367 2.37 5.70 18.60
N PHE A 368 3.09 5.32 19.65
CA PHE A 368 3.03 3.96 20.19
C PHE A 368 1.65 3.64 20.79
N GLN A 369 0.95 4.63 21.35
CA GLN A 369 -0.37 4.44 21.97
C GLN A 369 -1.51 4.31 20.97
N MET A 370 -1.44 4.99 19.82
CA MET A 370 -2.58 5.07 18.90
C MET A 370 -2.21 4.86 17.43
N GLY A 371 -0.94 4.88 17.07
CA GLY A 371 -0.51 4.61 15.70
C GLY A 371 -0.77 3.16 15.32
N MET A 372 -1.11 2.96 14.05
CA MET A 372 -1.45 1.64 13.51
C MET A 372 -0.29 0.65 13.62
N LYS A 373 -0.61 -0.59 14.00
CA LYS A 373 0.35 -1.68 14.19
C LYS A 373 0.23 -2.73 13.08
N ARG A 374 1.27 -3.54 12.92
CA ARG A 374 1.19 -4.80 12.16
C ARG A 374 0.38 -5.82 12.96
N HIS A 375 -0.47 -6.57 12.29
CA HIS A 375 -1.19 -7.68 12.91
C HIS A 375 -0.25 -8.75 13.46
N ALA A 376 -0.51 -9.24 14.65
CA ALA A 376 0.01 -10.52 15.08
C ALA A 376 -0.78 -11.65 14.42
N PHE A 377 -0.07 -12.73 14.01
CA PHE A 377 -0.66 -13.90 13.37
C PHE A 377 -0.28 -15.15 14.12
N TRP A 378 -1.27 -16.02 14.37
CA TRP A 378 -1.11 -17.42 14.77
C TRP A 378 -1.46 -18.26 13.56
N ILE A 379 -0.57 -19.16 13.19
CA ILE A 379 -0.63 -19.91 11.93
C ILE A 379 -0.45 -21.38 12.26
N LYS A 380 -1.38 -22.22 11.81
CA LYS A 380 -1.29 -23.68 11.88
C LYS A 380 -1.22 -24.22 10.47
N ASP A 381 -0.05 -24.71 10.10
CA ASP A 381 0.21 -25.25 8.78
C ASP A 381 0.29 -26.76 8.80
N THR A 382 -0.33 -27.40 7.82
CA THR A 382 -0.18 -28.83 7.51
C THR A 382 0.25 -28.94 6.06
N LEU A 383 1.42 -29.57 5.84
CA LEU A 383 1.93 -29.88 4.50
C LEU A 383 2.07 -31.38 4.35
N VAL A 384 1.53 -31.92 3.25
CA VAL A 384 1.69 -33.32 2.88
C VAL A 384 2.52 -33.40 1.60
N VAL A 385 3.60 -34.19 1.65
CA VAL A 385 4.56 -34.36 0.55
C VAL A 385 4.72 -35.83 0.25
N ASP A 386 4.62 -36.22 -1.01
CA ASP A 386 4.94 -37.56 -1.48
C ASP A 386 6.45 -37.80 -1.37
N ARG A 387 6.85 -38.84 -0.59
CA ARG A 387 8.26 -39.10 -0.29
C ARG A 387 9.08 -39.52 -1.50
N LYS A 388 8.45 -40.13 -2.48
CA LYS A 388 9.15 -40.65 -3.68
C LYS A 388 9.36 -39.57 -4.74
N THR A 389 8.34 -38.75 -4.95
CA THR A 389 8.37 -37.71 -6.01
C THR A 389 8.75 -36.34 -5.49
N HIS A 390 8.76 -36.14 -4.19
CA HIS A 390 8.94 -34.86 -3.51
C HIS A 390 7.91 -33.79 -3.94
N ARG A 391 6.71 -34.24 -4.38
CA ARG A 391 5.62 -33.35 -4.76
C ARG A 391 4.70 -33.07 -3.59
N PHE A 392 4.28 -31.83 -3.46
CA PHE A 392 3.24 -31.45 -2.52
C PHE A 392 1.91 -32.04 -2.99
N SER A 393 1.20 -32.70 -2.11
CA SER A 393 -0.17 -33.16 -2.37
C SER A 393 -1.20 -32.23 -1.77
N VAL A 394 -1.00 -31.82 -0.52
CA VAL A 394 -1.93 -30.96 0.22
C VAL A 394 -1.19 -29.88 1.00
N MET A 395 -1.74 -28.66 0.98
CA MET A 395 -1.42 -27.59 1.94
C MET A 395 -2.70 -27.14 2.63
N LYS A 396 -2.74 -27.26 3.96
CA LYS A 396 -3.81 -26.69 4.79
C LYS A 396 -3.20 -25.65 5.73
N ALA A 397 -3.76 -24.44 5.75
CA ALA A 397 -3.35 -23.36 6.63
C ALA A 397 -4.56 -22.78 7.37
N GLU A 398 -4.48 -22.79 8.71
CA GLU A 398 -5.48 -22.20 9.58
C GLU A 398 -4.87 -21.02 10.31
N LEU A 399 -5.33 -19.81 9.98
CA LEU A 399 -4.77 -18.57 10.48
C LEU A 399 -5.72 -17.86 11.43
N LYS A 400 -5.15 -17.18 12.42
CA LYS A 400 -5.84 -16.18 13.24
C LYS A 400 -5.03 -14.91 13.23
N ALA A 401 -5.68 -13.76 13.12
CA ALA A 401 -5.04 -12.46 13.19
C ALA A 401 -5.71 -11.59 14.25
N ASP A 402 -4.91 -10.86 15.01
CA ASP A 402 -5.41 -9.82 15.91
C ASP A 402 -5.58 -8.51 15.14
N GLY A 403 -6.82 -8.08 14.93
CA GLY A 403 -7.17 -6.85 14.25
C GLY A 403 -7.22 -5.61 15.13
N GLY A 404 -6.94 -5.76 16.44
CA GLY A 404 -7.06 -4.66 17.39
C GLY A 404 -8.50 -4.25 17.68
N GLY A 405 -8.67 -3.04 18.21
CA GLY A 405 -9.96 -2.52 18.67
C GLY A 405 -10.84 -1.88 17.59
N ARG A 406 -10.33 -1.73 16.36
CA ARG A 406 -11.06 -1.17 15.20
C ARG A 406 -10.89 -2.08 13.99
N ALA A 407 -11.93 -2.17 13.17
CA ALA A 407 -11.93 -3.04 11.99
C ALA A 407 -10.82 -2.66 10.99
N ASN A 408 -10.76 -1.41 10.61
CA ASN A 408 -9.84 -0.89 9.61
C ASN A 408 -9.73 -1.85 8.40
N LEU A 409 -8.55 -2.04 7.84
CA LEU A 409 -8.27 -3.00 6.76
C LEU A 409 -7.98 -4.43 7.26
N SER A 410 -8.23 -4.73 8.55
CA SER A 410 -7.81 -6.00 9.17
C SER A 410 -8.33 -7.24 8.43
N PHE A 411 -9.59 -7.22 7.98
CA PHE A 411 -10.13 -8.34 7.23
C PHE A 411 -9.45 -8.51 5.86
N ALA A 412 -9.18 -7.40 5.17
CA ALA A 412 -8.46 -7.44 3.89
C ALA A 412 -7.00 -7.91 4.08
N VAL A 413 -6.31 -7.48 5.15
CA VAL A 413 -4.98 -7.98 5.53
C VAL A 413 -5.03 -9.49 5.79
N GLY A 414 -6.06 -9.96 6.49
CA GLY A 414 -6.28 -11.38 6.73
C GLY A 414 -6.45 -12.17 5.44
N ILE A 415 -7.31 -11.74 4.53
CA ILE A 415 -7.53 -12.38 3.23
C ILE A 415 -6.24 -12.45 2.40
N VAL A 416 -5.52 -11.34 2.28
CA VAL A 416 -4.28 -11.29 1.49
C VAL A 416 -3.20 -12.17 2.14
N GLY A 417 -3.10 -12.17 3.47
CA GLY A 417 -2.22 -13.08 4.21
C GLY A 417 -2.56 -14.55 3.94
N THR A 418 -3.84 -14.91 3.95
CA THR A 418 -4.31 -16.28 3.70
C THR A 418 -3.90 -16.79 2.33
N THR A 419 -4.20 -16.04 1.29
CA THR A 419 -3.85 -16.43 -0.09
C THR A 419 -2.34 -16.45 -0.31
N ALA A 420 -1.60 -15.67 0.46
CA ALA A 420 -0.14 -15.62 0.43
C ALA A 420 0.54 -16.85 1.05
N ALA A 421 -0.16 -17.68 1.82
CA ALA A 421 0.38 -18.96 2.30
C ALA A 421 0.80 -19.90 1.15
N GLN A 422 0.34 -19.66 -0.07
CA GLN A 422 0.85 -20.32 -1.27
C GLN A 422 2.35 -20.06 -1.51
N SER A 423 2.88 -18.89 -1.13
CA SER A 423 4.25 -18.46 -1.47
C SER A 423 4.55 -18.67 -2.97
N ILE A 424 5.65 -19.30 -3.32
CA ILE A 424 6.06 -19.60 -4.70
C ILE A 424 5.64 -20.99 -5.19
N TYR A 425 4.75 -21.68 -4.48
CA TYR A 425 4.48 -23.09 -4.74
C TYR A 425 3.20 -23.31 -5.54
N TYR A 426 3.21 -24.31 -6.38
CA TYR A 426 2.00 -24.88 -6.94
C TYR A 426 1.41 -25.85 -5.93
N LEU A 427 0.18 -25.60 -5.54
CA LEU A 427 -0.55 -26.41 -4.56
C LEU A 427 -1.73 -27.09 -5.27
N PRO A 428 -1.65 -28.41 -5.58
CA PRO A 428 -2.73 -29.11 -6.26
C PRO A 428 -4.00 -29.17 -5.41
N LYS A 429 -3.86 -29.27 -4.10
CA LYS A 429 -4.94 -29.18 -3.13
C LYS A 429 -4.59 -28.22 -2.03
N SER A 430 -5.45 -27.27 -1.77
CA SER A 430 -5.22 -26.26 -0.71
C SER A 430 -6.51 -25.93 0.02
N ASP A 431 -6.38 -25.76 1.34
CA ASP A 431 -7.44 -25.29 2.22
C ASP A 431 -6.85 -24.23 3.15
N LEU A 432 -7.08 -22.98 2.81
CA LEU A 432 -6.48 -21.83 3.47
C LEU A 432 -7.57 -20.99 4.15
N SER A 433 -7.51 -20.82 5.46
CA SER A 433 -8.54 -20.10 6.22
C SER A 433 -7.97 -19.05 7.16
N ILE A 434 -8.75 -18.03 7.44
CA ILE A 434 -8.43 -16.94 8.37
C ILE A 434 -9.63 -16.56 9.23
N ALA A 435 -9.37 -16.34 10.51
CA ALA A 435 -10.25 -15.63 11.42
C ALA A 435 -9.58 -14.34 11.88
N VAL A 436 -10.18 -13.20 11.59
CA VAL A 436 -9.70 -11.90 12.05
C VAL A 436 -10.50 -11.49 13.27
N LEU A 437 -9.83 -11.54 14.41
CA LEU A 437 -10.42 -11.31 15.72
C LEU A 437 -10.28 -9.85 16.12
N ALA A 438 -11.33 -9.33 16.70
CA ALA A 438 -11.25 -8.07 17.41
C ALA A 438 -10.62 -8.27 18.79
N SER A 439 -9.87 -7.29 19.24
CA SER A 439 -9.27 -7.26 20.56
C SER A 439 -9.35 -5.88 21.20
N ARG A 440 -8.75 -5.72 22.39
CA ARG A 440 -8.64 -4.42 23.07
C ARG A 440 -7.32 -3.73 22.85
N ALA A 441 -6.46 -4.33 22.01
CA ALA A 441 -5.21 -3.70 21.61
C ALA A 441 -5.48 -2.46 20.76
N VAL A 442 -4.41 -1.71 20.48
CA VAL A 442 -4.49 -0.60 19.53
C VAL A 442 -4.84 -1.12 18.13
N GLU A 443 -5.26 -0.21 17.26
CA GLU A 443 -5.63 -0.49 15.88
C GLU A 443 -4.51 -1.19 15.12
N ALA A 444 -4.80 -2.33 14.50
CA ALA A 444 -3.95 -2.97 13.52
C ALA A 444 -4.48 -2.70 12.11
N GLY A 445 -3.60 -2.65 11.12
CA GLY A 445 -4.03 -2.33 9.76
C GLY A 445 -2.92 -2.48 8.72
N SER A 446 -2.98 -1.65 7.69
CA SER A 446 -2.04 -1.70 6.57
C SER A 446 -0.61 -1.38 7.02
N THR A 447 0.30 -2.33 6.82
CA THR A 447 1.74 -2.16 7.00
C THR A 447 2.47 -2.90 5.89
N ARG A 448 3.69 -2.48 5.54
CA ARG A 448 4.50 -3.05 4.45
C ARG A 448 4.46 -4.58 4.46
N GLY A 449 3.96 -5.21 3.39
CA GLY A 449 3.73 -6.66 3.28
C GLY A 449 2.26 -7.09 3.41
N PHE A 450 1.41 -6.35 4.15
CA PHE A 450 -0.06 -6.53 4.20
C PHE A 450 -0.49 -7.98 4.53
N GLY A 451 0.07 -8.57 5.59
CA GLY A 451 -0.23 -9.96 6.02
C GLY A 451 0.65 -11.04 5.37
N THR A 452 1.23 -10.76 4.21
CA THR A 452 1.98 -11.76 3.44
C THR A 452 3.32 -12.13 4.06
N LEU A 453 3.96 -11.21 4.80
CA LEU A 453 5.21 -11.50 5.49
C LEU A 453 5.04 -12.63 6.49
N GLN A 454 3.99 -12.57 7.31
CA GLN A 454 3.74 -13.53 8.38
C GLN A 454 3.54 -14.93 7.81
N THR A 455 2.71 -15.04 6.79
CA THR A 455 2.30 -16.34 6.22
C THR A 455 3.35 -16.94 5.30
N MET A 456 3.99 -16.14 4.44
CA MET A 456 5.07 -16.66 3.59
C MET A 456 6.29 -17.07 4.41
N ALA A 457 6.57 -16.39 5.53
CA ALA A 457 7.66 -16.82 6.42
C ALA A 457 7.38 -18.20 7.01
N ALA A 458 6.15 -18.45 7.48
CA ALA A 458 5.75 -19.78 7.99
C ALA A 458 5.89 -20.84 6.89
N THR A 459 5.35 -20.61 5.70
CA THR A 459 5.42 -21.55 4.58
C THR A 459 6.87 -21.84 4.18
N GLU A 460 7.73 -20.81 4.06
CA GLU A 460 9.13 -21.00 3.68
C GLU A 460 9.95 -21.77 4.72
N MET A 461 9.67 -21.60 6.02
CA MET A 461 10.27 -22.38 7.08
C MET A 461 9.77 -23.83 7.08
N LEU A 462 8.47 -24.05 6.83
CA LEU A 462 7.87 -25.39 6.74
C LEU A 462 8.45 -26.18 5.57
N VAL A 463 8.63 -25.54 4.40
CA VAL A 463 9.22 -26.18 3.22
C VAL A 463 10.71 -26.49 3.43
N ASP A 464 11.44 -25.65 4.13
CA ASP A 464 12.83 -25.92 4.51
C ASP A 464 12.92 -27.14 5.46
N GLU A 465 11.98 -27.24 6.41
CA GLU A 465 11.89 -28.41 7.29
C GLU A 465 11.52 -29.67 6.52
N ALA A 466 10.60 -29.60 5.56
CA ALA A 466 10.24 -30.72 4.70
C ALA A 466 11.44 -31.22 3.88
N ALA A 467 12.27 -30.32 3.36
CA ALA A 467 13.47 -30.68 2.63
C ALA A 467 14.48 -31.46 3.52
N ALA A 468 14.67 -30.97 4.75
CA ALA A 468 15.53 -31.66 5.72
C ALA A 468 14.97 -33.05 6.08
N ALA A 469 13.66 -33.19 6.30
CA ALA A 469 13.01 -34.47 6.62
C ALA A 469 12.99 -35.48 5.45
N LEU A 470 13.13 -34.98 4.21
CA LEU A 470 13.25 -35.79 2.99
C LEU A 470 14.71 -36.02 2.57
N GLU A 471 15.67 -35.53 3.35
CA GLU A 471 17.10 -35.58 3.06
C GLU A 471 17.44 -35.04 1.65
N THR A 472 16.76 -33.98 1.21
CA THR A 472 16.95 -33.34 -0.07
C THR A 472 17.40 -31.89 0.06
N ASP A 473 18.05 -31.34 -0.97
CA ASP A 473 18.42 -29.92 -0.99
C ASP A 473 17.15 -29.05 -0.97
N ALA A 474 17.14 -28.06 -0.10
CA ALA A 474 15.97 -27.22 0.09
C ALA A 474 15.55 -26.42 -1.18
N ILE A 475 16.51 -26.11 -2.07
CA ILE A 475 16.19 -25.47 -3.34
C ILE A 475 15.65 -26.50 -4.34
N ASP A 476 16.10 -27.76 -4.32
CA ASP A 476 15.57 -28.83 -5.17
C ASP A 476 14.11 -29.15 -4.84
N LEU A 477 13.77 -29.23 -3.57
CA LEU A 477 12.36 -29.38 -3.17
C LEU A 477 11.48 -28.22 -3.67
N ARG A 478 12.00 -26.99 -3.59
CA ARG A 478 11.30 -25.81 -4.13
C ARG A 478 11.15 -25.87 -5.66
N LEU A 479 12.19 -26.26 -6.40
CA LEU A 479 12.14 -26.45 -7.85
C LEU A 479 11.14 -27.52 -8.28
N ALA A 480 11.02 -28.60 -7.49
CA ALA A 480 10.01 -29.63 -7.74
C ALA A 480 8.58 -29.08 -7.68
N ASN A 481 8.31 -28.13 -6.81
CA ASN A 481 6.97 -27.65 -6.50
C ASN A 481 6.70 -26.19 -6.93
N VAL A 482 7.58 -25.60 -7.72
CA VAL A 482 7.50 -24.19 -8.08
C VAL A 482 6.28 -23.85 -8.93
N PHE A 483 5.62 -22.77 -8.56
CA PHE A 483 4.51 -22.17 -9.31
C PHE A 483 5.03 -21.44 -10.55
N ARG A 484 4.52 -21.79 -11.71
CA ARG A 484 4.95 -21.27 -13.01
C ARG A 484 3.85 -20.50 -13.72
N SER A 485 4.25 -19.71 -14.72
CA SER A 485 3.30 -19.06 -15.65
C SER A 485 2.35 -20.09 -16.27
N GLY A 486 1.09 -19.71 -16.37
CA GLY A 486 0.00 -20.58 -16.88
C GLY A 486 -0.66 -21.47 -15.84
N MET A 487 -0.06 -21.68 -14.67
CA MET A 487 -0.71 -22.39 -13.57
C MET A 487 -1.73 -21.49 -12.84
N LYS A 488 -2.74 -22.10 -12.23
CA LYS A 488 -3.70 -21.39 -11.37
C LYS A 488 -3.18 -21.25 -9.95
N ASN A 489 -3.38 -20.08 -9.36
CA ASN A 489 -3.10 -19.83 -7.94
C ASN A 489 -4.20 -20.44 -7.06
N THR A 490 -4.05 -20.34 -5.73
CA THR A 490 -5.00 -20.84 -4.73
C THR A 490 -6.38 -20.17 -4.79
N GLN A 491 -6.53 -19.11 -5.57
CA GLN A 491 -7.81 -18.46 -5.85
C GLN A 491 -8.42 -18.92 -7.19
N GLY A 492 -7.77 -19.84 -7.91
CA GLY A 492 -8.20 -20.32 -9.22
C GLY A 492 -7.88 -19.39 -10.38
N ALA A 493 -7.11 -18.32 -10.15
CA ALA A 493 -6.72 -17.37 -11.19
C ALA A 493 -5.35 -17.70 -11.78
N VAL A 494 -5.22 -17.55 -13.11
CA VAL A 494 -3.92 -17.59 -13.79
C VAL A 494 -3.28 -16.20 -13.68
N PRO A 495 -2.08 -16.08 -13.07
CA PRO A 495 -1.38 -14.80 -12.97
C PRO A 495 -1.07 -14.19 -14.32
N ALA A 496 -1.13 -12.88 -14.39
CA ALA A 496 -0.74 -12.11 -15.55
C ALA A 496 0.78 -11.82 -15.54
N GLY A 497 1.41 -11.92 -16.71
CA GLY A 497 2.84 -11.72 -16.88
C GLY A 497 3.67 -12.95 -16.55
N ALA A 498 4.97 -12.84 -16.78
CA ALA A 498 5.90 -13.93 -16.55
C ALA A 498 6.23 -14.11 -15.07
N LEU A 499 6.18 -15.36 -14.59
CA LEU A 499 6.69 -15.79 -13.30
C LEU A 499 8.08 -16.43 -13.51
N ARG A 500 9.12 -15.84 -12.93
CA ARG A 500 10.52 -16.29 -13.08
C ARG A 500 11.05 -16.99 -11.83
N ASN A 501 10.15 -17.61 -11.07
CA ASN A 501 10.49 -18.26 -9.81
C ASN A 501 11.56 -19.35 -9.98
N ASP A 502 11.43 -20.20 -11.00
CA ASP A 502 12.35 -21.31 -11.24
C ASP A 502 13.73 -20.83 -11.73
N GLU A 503 13.80 -19.72 -12.49
CA GLU A 503 15.07 -19.08 -12.85
C GLU A 503 15.82 -18.59 -11.62
N MET A 504 15.12 -17.91 -10.72
CA MET A 504 15.71 -17.39 -9.47
C MET A 504 16.18 -18.51 -8.56
N LEU A 505 15.42 -19.61 -8.43
CA LEU A 505 15.83 -20.81 -7.70
C LEU A 505 17.12 -21.42 -8.26
N ARG A 506 17.23 -21.57 -9.60
CA ARG A 506 18.44 -22.10 -10.22
C ARG A 506 19.66 -21.20 -10.01
N LYS A 507 19.48 -19.86 -10.11
CA LYS A 507 20.54 -18.90 -9.81
C LYS A 507 21.00 -19.00 -8.37
N ALA A 508 20.04 -19.05 -7.41
CA ALA A 508 20.36 -19.20 -6.00
C ALA A 508 21.10 -20.53 -5.71
N LYS A 509 20.70 -21.63 -6.34
CA LYS A 509 21.32 -22.93 -6.17
C LYS A 509 22.81 -22.93 -6.56
N THR A 510 23.15 -22.23 -7.60
CA THR A 510 24.54 -22.14 -8.08
C THR A 510 25.34 -21.01 -7.43
N HIS A 511 24.71 -20.16 -6.65
CA HIS A 511 25.38 -19.06 -5.96
C HIS A 511 26.39 -19.58 -4.94
N PRO A 512 27.63 -19.03 -4.85
CA PRO A 512 28.68 -19.53 -3.96
C PRO A 512 28.29 -19.63 -2.47
N LEU A 513 27.40 -18.76 -2.00
CA LEU A 513 26.90 -18.84 -0.61
C LEU A 513 26.14 -20.16 -0.37
N TRP A 514 25.30 -20.59 -1.32
CA TRP A 514 24.52 -21.82 -1.18
C TRP A 514 25.32 -23.05 -1.52
N ALA A 515 25.98 -23.06 -2.67
CA ALA A 515 26.73 -24.22 -3.15
C ALA A 515 27.90 -24.63 -2.21
N GLY A 516 28.53 -23.65 -1.57
CA GLY A 516 29.65 -23.86 -0.66
C GLY A 516 29.32 -23.85 0.83
N ARG A 517 28.02 -23.82 1.22
CA ARG A 517 27.60 -23.55 2.59
C ARG A 517 28.16 -24.54 3.64
N GLU A 518 28.21 -25.83 3.33
CA GLU A 518 28.71 -26.85 4.27
C GLU A 518 30.23 -26.70 4.50
N THR A 519 30.99 -26.51 3.44
CA THR A 519 32.43 -26.25 3.53
C THR A 519 32.74 -24.95 4.27
N ARG A 520 31.97 -23.91 4.01
CA ARG A 520 32.08 -22.63 4.74
C ARG A 520 31.79 -22.81 6.23
N LYS A 521 30.74 -23.57 6.57
CA LYS A 521 30.39 -23.88 7.96
C LYS A 521 31.54 -24.62 8.66
N ALA A 522 32.02 -25.70 8.08
CA ALA A 522 33.10 -26.47 8.66
C ALA A 522 34.37 -25.63 8.90
N ASN A 523 34.74 -24.79 7.95
CA ASN A 523 35.89 -23.90 8.04
C ASN A 523 35.70 -22.79 9.10
N TYR A 524 34.51 -22.16 9.13
CA TYR A 524 34.23 -21.10 10.07
C TYR A 524 34.19 -21.61 11.51
N ASP A 525 33.44 -22.70 11.76
CA ASP A 525 33.29 -23.28 13.08
C ASP A 525 34.65 -23.73 13.64
N ALA A 526 35.55 -24.29 12.81
CA ALA A 526 36.91 -24.67 13.21
C ALA A 526 37.79 -23.48 13.58
N THR A 527 37.56 -22.30 12.97
CA THR A 527 38.42 -21.10 13.18
C THR A 527 37.84 -20.10 14.18
N HIS A 528 36.57 -20.26 14.58
CA HIS A 528 35.85 -19.36 15.49
C HIS A 528 35.20 -20.15 16.65
N PRO A 529 36.00 -20.64 17.63
CA PRO A 529 35.47 -21.40 18.76
C PRO A 529 34.37 -20.65 19.51
N GLY A 530 33.27 -21.34 19.83
CA GLY A 530 32.09 -20.74 20.49
C GLY A 530 31.12 -20.00 19.57
N ARG A 531 31.35 -20.01 18.25
CA ARG A 531 30.42 -19.53 17.25
C ARG A 531 30.05 -20.62 16.26
N SER A 532 28.85 -20.58 15.73
CA SER A 532 28.42 -21.53 14.72
C SER A 532 27.86 -20.78 13.51
N TYR A 533 28.37 -21.14 12.35
CA TYR A 533 28.04 -20.50 11.08
C TYR A 533 26.80 -21.13 10.42
N GLY A 534 26.00 -20.31 9.75
CA GLY A 534 24.86 -20.77 8.98
C GLY A 534 24.54 -19.96 7.75
N VAL A 535 24.01 -20.64 6.73
CA VAL A 535 23.44 -20.04 5.53
C VAL A 535 21.99 -20.47 5.39
N GLY A 536 21.10 -19.52 5.16
CA GLY A 536 19.69 -19.78 4.92
C GLY A 536 19.23 -19.19 3.58
N PHE A 537 18.21 -19.80 3.03
CA PHE A 537 17.57 -19.40 1.78
C PHE A 537 16.06 -19.30 1.96
N ALA A 538 15.45 -18.34 1.29
CA ALA A 538 14.01 -18.29 1.06
C ALA A 538 13.70 -17.55 -0.24
N GLN A 539 12.60 -17.91 -0.88
CA GLN A 539 12.07 -17.20 -2.02
C GLN A 539 10.57 -17.02 -1.88
N VAL A 540 10.10 -15.81 -2.14
CA VAL A 540 8.70 -15.43 -2.03
C VAL A 540 8.23 -14.71 -3.29
N GLN A 541 6.92 -14.63 -3.48
CA GLN A 541 6.31 -13.78 -4.49
C GLN A 541 5.16 -12.98 -3.86
N LYS A 542 5.26 -11.65 -3.91
CA LYS A 542 4.21 -10.76 -3.38
C LYS A 542 3.41 -10.16 -4.52
N ASN A 543 2.09 -10.23 -4.39
CA ASN A 543 1.20 -9.51 -5.30
C ASN A 543 1.39 -7.99 -5.17
N TYR A 544 1.22 -7.26 -6.27
CA TYR A 544 1.15 -5.81 -6.29
C TYR A 544 -0.15 -5.34 -6.94
N GLY A 545 -0.68 -4.22 -6.42
CA GLY A 545 -2.04 -3.78 -6.67
C GLY A 545 -3.07 -4.50 -5.80
N SER A 546 -4.23 -3.87 -5.66
CA SER A 546 -5.37 -4.37 -4.86
C SER A 546 -6.33 -5.26 -5.66
N GLY A 547 -6.13 -5.37 -6.97
CA GLY A 547 -7.02 -6.07 -7.89
C GLY A 547 -8.07 -5.18 -8.56
N ALA A 548 -8.21 -3.94 -8.12
CA ALA A 548 -8.97 -2.88 -8.80
C ALA A 548 -8.29 -1.55 -8.52
N GLU A 549 -7.60 -1.01 -9.51
CA GLU A 549 -6.76 0.18 -9.37
C GLU A 549 -7.16 1.25 -10.38
N ALA A 550 -7.16 2.51 -9.93
CA ALA A 550 -7.40 3.65 -10.80
C ALA A 550 -6.41 4.79 -10.53
N ALA A 551 -6.04 5.49 -11.60
CA ALA A 551 -5.15 6.63 -11.54
C ALA A 551 -5.57 7.74 -12.50
N VAL A 552 -5.34 8.99 -12.09
CA VAL A 552 -5.58 10.19 -12.92
C VAL A 552 -4.29 10.95 -13.07
N VAL A 553 -4.00 11.39 -14.30
CA VAL A 553 -2.81 12.16 -14.64
C VAL A 553 -3.16 13.23 -15.68
N THR A 554 -2.68 14.45 -15.47
CA THR A 554 -2.70 15.50 -16.49
C THR A 554 -1.27 15.87 -16.90
N LEU A 555 -1.02 15.95 -18.20
CA LEU A 555 0.19 16.52 -18.77
C LEU A 555 -0.19 17.69 -19.69
N GLU A 556 0.47 18.82 -19.53
CA GLU A 556 0.32 19.98 -20.38
C GLU A 556 1.68 20.41 -20.95
N LEU A 557 1.70 20.70 -22.24
CA LEU A 557 2.85 21.21 -22.97
C LEU A 557 2.58 22.66 -23.34
N ASP A 558 3.32 23.60 -22.76
CA ASP A 558 3.20 25.01 -23.15
C ASP A 558 3.93 25.32 -24.47
N ARG A 559 3.72 26.52 -25.01
CA ARG A 559 4.28 26.93 -26.29
C ARG A 559 5.80 26.96 -26.33
N ASP A 560 6.45 27.11 -25.15
CA ASP A 560 7.91 27.16 -25.00
C ASP A 560 8.51 25.77 -24.83
N GLY A 561 7.68 24.72 -24.82
CA GLY A 561 8.11 23.32 -24.63
C GLY A 561 8.28 22.90 -23.17
N ARG A 562 7.73 23.66 -22.22
CA ARG A 562 7.70 23.28 -20.81
C ARG A 562 6.54 22.33 -20.55
N LEU A 563 6.82 21.31 -19.76
CA LEU A 563 5.85 20.31 -19.36
C LEU A 563 5.38 20.54 -17.92
N THR A 564 4.07 20.57 -17.74
CA THR A 564 3.43 20.57 -16.42
C THR A 564 2.70 19.25 -16.23
N MET A 565 2.93 18.59 -15.10
CA MET A 565 2.25 17.35 -14.71
C MET A 565 1.46 17.54 -13.43
N ARG A 566 0.20 17.13 -13.43
CA ARG A 566 -0.62 16.93 -12.22
C ARG A 566 -0.91 15.45 -12.10
N HIS A 567 -0.75 14.90 -10.91
CA HIS A 567 -0.81 13.45 -10.70
C HIS A 567 -1.55 13.10 -9.41
N ALA A 568 -2.44 12.10 -9.46
CA ALA A 568 -3.13 11.59 -8.28
C ALA A 568 -2.20 10.83 -7.31
N ALA A 569 -1.04 10.35 -7.79
CA ALA A 569 -0.06 9.66 -6.93
C ALA A 569 0.46 10.58 -5.82
N HIS A 570 0.68 10.00 -4.65
CA HIS A 570 1.24 10.69 -3.48
C HIS A 570 2.65 10.19 -3.15
N GLU A 571 3.54 11.09 -2.70
CA GLU A 571 4.93 10.74 -2.36
C GLU A 571 5.06 10.46 -0.85
N MET A 572 5.31 9.21 -0.51
CA MET A 572 5.47 8.75 0.88
C MET A 572 6.89 8.26 1.22
N GLY A 573 7.86 8.47 0.31
CA GLY A 573 9.25 8.10 0.51
C GLY A 573 9.89 7.25 -0.59
N PRO A 574 9.18 6.38 -1.35
CA PRO A 574 9.78 5.47 -2.32
C PRO A 574 10.31 6.14 -3.59
N GLY A 575 10.05 7.44 -3.79
CA GLY A 575 10.49 8.16 -4.98
C GLY A 575 9.50 8.11 -6.13
N VAL A 576 8.21 8.06 -5.82
CA VAL A 576 7.12 8.07 -6.81
C VAL A 576 7.24 9.29 -7.73
N THR A 577 7.50 10.47 -7.17
CA THR A 577 7.70 11.71 -7.94
C THR A 577 8.82 11.57 -8.98
N THR A 578 9.92 10.94 -8.61
CA THR A 578 11.04 10.68 -9.51
C THR A 578 10.67 9.69 -10.60
N SER A 579 10.04 8.56 -10.25
CA SER A 579 9.69 7.52 -11.22
C SER A 579 8.66 7.99 -12.24
N GLN A 580 7.64 8.73 -11.83
CA GLN A 580 6.62 9.26 -12.76
C GLN A 580 7.24 10.30 -13.71
N ALA A 581 8.14 11.16 -13.24
CA ALA A 581 8.84 12.11 -14.10
C ALA A 581 9.77 11.42 -15.11
N VAL A 582 10.43 10.32 -14.74
CA VAL A 582 11.25 9.50 -15.66
C VAL A 582 10.40 8.84 -16.74
N ILE A 583 9.19 8.35 -16.40
CA ILE A 583 8.27 7.77 -17.40
C ILE A 583 7.92 8.80 -18.47
N VAL A 584 7.59 10.04 -18.07
CA VAL A 584 7.34 11.14 -19.04
C VAL A 584 8.59 11.41 -19.89
N ALA A 585 9.77 11.48 -19.24
CA ALA A 585 11.01 11.77 -19.95
C ALA A 585 11.37 10.71 -21.01
N ARG A 586 11.06 9.44 -20.76
CA ARG A 586 11.28 8.35 -21.73
C ARG A 586 10.38 8.44 -22.95
N VAL A 587 9.16 8.99 -22.79
CA VAL A 587 8.20 9.14 -23.90
C VAL A 587 8.40 10.45 -24.66
N LEU A 588 8.62 11.57 -23.95
CA LEU A 588 8.64 12.92 -24.55
C LEU A 588 10.04 13.53 -24.66
N GLY A 589 11.08 12.84 -24.20
CA GLY A 589 12.47 13.33 -24.24
C GLY A 589 12.82 14.38 -23.19
N ARG A 590 11.87 14.73 -22.33
CA ARG A 590 12.02 15.72 -21.28
C ARG A 590 11.15 15.38 -20.09
N ALA A 591 11.72 15.48 -18.89
CA ALA A 591 10.96 15.40 -17.66
C ALA A 591 10.08 16.65 -17.48
N PRO A 592 8.96 16.54 -16.75
CA PRO A 592 8.14 17.69 -16.43
C PRO A 592 8.95 18.78 -15.67
N ASP A 593 8.75 20.02 -16.08
CA ASP A 593 9.33 21.20 -15.44
C ASP A 593 8.59 21.58 -14.16
N ARG A 594 7.29 21.27 -14.15
CA ARG A 594 6.38 21.51 -13.02
C ARG A 594 5.59 20.25 -12.73
N MET A 595 5.41 19.94 -11.44
CA MET A 595 4.74 18.71 -11.02
C MET A 595 3.91 18.94 -9.77
N SER A 596 2.67 18.47 -9.75
CA SER A 596 1.81 18.40 -8.58
C SER A 596 1.41 16.97 -8.31
N TYR A 597 1.56 16.52 -7.08
CA TYR A 597 1.24 15.17 -6.65
C TYR A 597 0.19 15.17 -5.54
N GLY A 598 -0.53 14.06 -5.37
CA GLY A 598 -1.62 13.98 -4.42
C GLY A 598 -2.80 14.86 -4.80
N VAL A 599 -2.94 15.17 -6.08
CA VAL A 599 -4.06 15.95 -6.60
C VAL A 599 -5.33 15.09 -6.56
N VAL A 600 -6.44 15.68 -6.16
CA VAL A 600 -7.71 14.99 -6.00
C VAL A 600 -8.86 15.70 -6.68
N GLU A 601 -8.79 17.01 -6.88
CA GLU A 601 -9.75 17.75 -7.68
C GLU A 601 -9.37 17.68 -9.16
N TRP A 602 -10.26 17.11 -9.95
CA TRP A 602 -10.09 16.92 -11.38
C TRP A 602 -11.29 17.48 -12.15
N PRO A 603 -11.44 18.81 -12.23
CA PRO A 603 -12.58 19.41 -12.90
C PRO A 603 -12.65 19.05 -14.40
N GLU A 604 -11.52 18.74 -15.03
CA GLU A 604 -11.44 18.24 -16.39
C GLU A 604 -11.95 16.82 -16.59
N MET A 605 -12.10 16.05 -15.49
CA MET A 605 -12.61 14.67 -15.48
C MET A 605 -13.92 14.60 -14.68
N PRO A 606 -15.08 14.98 -15.25
CA PRO A 606 -16.35 14.98 -14.54
C PRO A 606 -16.91 13.55 -14.44
N LEU A 607 -16.18 12.66 -13.80
CA LEU A 607 -16.53 11.25 -13.59
C LEU A 607 -17.32 11.07 -12.30
N THR A 608 -18.19 10.07 -12.31
CA THR A 608 -18.84 9.52 -11.12
C THR A 608 -18.34 8.11 -10.87
N SER A 609 -18.37 7.65 -9.64
CA SER A 609 -17.84 6.34 -9.26
C SER A 609 -18.70 5.72 -8.16
N THR A 610 -18.70 4.40 -8.09
CA THR A 610 -19.31 3.65 -6.99
C THR A 610 -18.35 3.52 -5.78
N GLU A 611 -17.06 3.68 -5.98
CA GLU A 611 -15.97 3.48 -4.98
C GLU A 611 -15.98 2.10 -4.31
N LEU A 612 -16.72 1.11 -4.86
CA LEU A 612 -16.85 -0.23 -4.32
C LEU A 612 -16.59 -1.32 -5.39
N PRO A 613 -15.41 -1.29 -6.06
CA PRO A 613 -15.15 -2.15 -7.23
C PRO A 613 -15.06 -3.65 -6.88
N PHE A 614 -14.93 -4.01 -5.60
CA PHE A 614 -14.85 -5.40 -5.14
C PHE A 614 -16.20 -6.00 -4.75
N THR A 615 -17.21 -5.17 -4.55
CA THR A 615 -18.55 -5.61 -4.09
C THR A 615 -19.65 -5.34 -5.10
N THR A 616 -19.38 -4.57 -6.14
CA THR A 616 -20.30 -4.31 -7.24
C THR A 616 -20.52 -5.61 -8.03
N SER A 617 -21.76 -5.94 -8.35
CA SER A 617 -22.07 -7.11 -9.18
C SER A 617 -21.81 -6.82 -10.66
N GLN A 618 -21.57 -7.85 -11.48
CA GLN A 618 -21.40 -7.68 -12.92
C GLN A 618 -22.62 -6.98 -13.55
N ALA A 619 -23.83 -7.39 -13.18
CA ALA A 619 -25.06 -6.79 -13.71
C ALA A 619 -25.17 -5.30 -13.38
N THR A 620 -24.76 -4.90 -12.17
CA THR A 620 -24.73 -3.48 -11.77
C THR A 620 -23.69 -2.69 -12.57
N GLU A 621 -22.50 -3.28 -12.77
CA GLU A 621 -21.46 -2.66 -13.58
C GLU A 621 -21.87 -2.52 -15.04
N ASP A 622 -22.52 -3.54 -15.62
CA ASP A 622 -23.04 -3.52 -16.98
C ASP A 622 -24.12 -2.45 -17.21
N GLU A 623 -24.86 -2.10 -16.16
CA GLU A 623 -25.80 -0.98 -16.20
C GLU A 623 -25.07 0.36 -16.10
N LEU A 624 -24.19 0.51 -15.11
CA LEU A 624 -23.49 1.77 -14.81
C LEU A 624 -22.53 2.20 -15.92
N GLN A 625 -21.85 1.26 -16.58
CA GLN A 625 -20.89 1.56 -17.65
C GLN A 625 -21.53 2.19 -18.89
N ARG A 626 -22.86 2.11 -19.05
CA ARG A 626 -23.61 2.83 -20.11
C ARG A 626 -23.52 4.34 -19.95
N ASN A 627 -23.27 4.81 -18.73
CA ASN A 627 -22.96 6.22 -18.51
C ASN A 627 -21.50 6.50 -18.92
N PRO A 628 -21.22 7.33 -19.94
CA PRO A 628 -19.87 7.61 -20.39
C PRO A 628 -19.01 8.36 -19.35
N ARG A 629 -19.63 8.82 -18.27
CA ARG A 629 -18.98 9.52 -17.16
C ARG A 629 -18.88 8.67 -15.89
N TRP A 630 -19.09 7.38 -15.98
CA TRP A 630 -18.95 6.51 -14.82
C TRP A 630 -17.67 5.67 -14.90
N THR A 631 -17.06 5.42 -13.73
CA THR A 631 -15.93 4.50 -13.56
C THR A 631 -16.13 3.65 -12.28
N PRO A 632 -15.59 2.44 -12.21
CA PRO A 632 -15.73 1.60 -11.01
C PRO A 632 -15.14 2.21 -9.75
N THR A 633 -13.97 2.87 -9.85
CA THR A 633 -13.36 3.67 -8.78
C THR A 633 -12.60 4.84 -9.38
N PHE A 634 -12.57 5.98 -8.69
CA PHE A 634 -12.00 7.19 -9.25
C PHE A 634 -10.48 7.28 -9.06
N VAL A 635 -9.98 7.08 -7.87
CA VAL A 635 -8.54 7.12 -7.56
C VAL A 635 -8.22 6.15 -6.45
N SER A 636 -7.24 5.28 -6.68
CA SER A 636 -6.71 4.38 -5.66
C SER A 636 -5.79 5.12 -4.69
N PRO A 637 -5.76 4.72 -3.41
CA PRO A 637 -4.72 5.18 -2.48
C PRO A 637 -3.33 4.72 -2.94
N MET A 638 -2.29 5.41 -2.48
CA MET A 638 -0.91 4.99 -2.72
C MET A 638 -0.51 3.87 -1.75
N ALA A 639 -0.86 2.65 -2.11
CA ALA A 639 -0.65 1.45 -1.31
C ALA A 639 -0.32 0.25 -2.22
N THR A 640 -0.16 -0.96 -1.67
CA THR A 640 -0.06 -2.23 -2.41
C THR A 640 1.02 -2.26 -3.50
N SER A 641 2.06 -1.45 -3.38
CA SER A 641 3.14 -1.31 -4.39
C SER A 641 2.63 -0.91 -5.79
N ASN A 642 1.54 -0.11 -5.88
CA ASN A 642 0.84 0.18 -7.12
C ASN A 642 1.50 1.24 -8.02
N SER A 643 2.50 1.98 -7.55
CA SER A 643 3.03 3.16 -8.23
C SER A 643 3.69 2.88 -9.58
N ALA A 644 4.48 1.81 -9.68
CA ALA A 644 5.28 1.53 -10.88
C ALA A 644 4.41 1.08 -12.07
N TYR A 645 3.52 0.12 -11.82
CA TYR A 645 2.68 -0.47 -12.86
C TYR A 645 1.41 0.36 -13.11
N TYR A 646 0.60 0.58 -12.07
CA TYR A 646 -0.74 1.17 -12.26
C TYR A 646 -0.70 2.68 -12.50
N PHE A 647 -0.08 3.44 -11.61
CA PHE A 647 0.05 4.87 -11.80
C PHE A 647 1.00 5.22 -12.95
N GLY A 648 2.05 4.39 -13.14
CA GLY A 648 2.97 4.53 -14.27
C GLY A 648 2.31 4.36 -15.64
N HIS A 649 1.29 3.50 -15.75
CA HIS A 649 0.51 3.34 -16.97
C HIS A 649 -0.24 4.62 -17.32
N ALA A 650 -1.00 5.20 -16.39
CA ALA A 650 -1.72 6.44 -16.64
C ALA A 650 -0.78 7.59 -17.06
N THR A 651 0.40 7.68 -16.42
CA THR A 651 1.45 8.63 -16.80
C THR A 651 1.94 8.42 -18.23
N ARG A 652 2.21 7.16 -18.58
CA ARG A 652 2.65 6.79 -19.92
C ARG A 652 1.59 7.09 -20.96
N GLU A 653 0.33 6.76 -20.72
CA GLU A 653 -0.76 7.01 -21.67
C GLU A 653 -1.03 8.50 -21.85
N ALA A 654 -0.98 9.33 -20.80
CA ALA A 654 -1.04 10.77 -20.93
C ALA A 654 0.08 11.32 -21.83
N ALA A 655 1.29 10.85 -21.66
CA ALA A 655 2.44 11.21 -22.50
C ALA A 655 2.28 10.73 -23.95
N LEU A 656 1.74 9.51 -24.16
CA LEU A 656 1.48 8.98 -25.49
C LEU A 656 0.37 9.74 -26.24
N VAL A 657 -0.66 10.21 -25.53
CA VAL A 657 -1.69 11.09 -26.14
C VAL A 657 -1.05 12.39 -26.64
N LEU A 658 -0.18 13.02 -25.86
CA LEU A 658 0.57 14.20 -26.32
C LEU A 658 1.50 13.88 -27.50
N LEU A 659 2.19 12.74 -27.47
CA LEU A 659 3.08 12.31 -28.53
C LEU A 659 2.32 12.08 -29.84
N ARG A 660 1.24 11.30 -29.78
CA ARG A 660 0.47 10.90 -30.98
C ARG A 660 -0.34 12.03 -31.59
N TYR A 661 -0.99 12.85 -30.79
CA TYR A 661 -1.97 13.82 -31.27
C TYR A 661 -1.51 15.27 -31.16
N GLY A 662 -0.35 15.52 -30.55
CA GLY A 662 0.29 16.82 -30.46
C GLY A 662 1.63 16.89 -31.18
N ILE A 663 2.59 16.10 -30.72
CA ILE A 663 3.97 16.16 -31.19
C ILE A 663 4.13 15.58 -32.60
N TRP A 664 3.50 14.44 -32.90
CA TRP A 664 3.58 13.82 -34.22
C TRP A 664 3.05 14.72 -35.36
N PRO A 665 1.86 15.31 -35.27
CA PRO A 665 1.41 16.29 -36.27
C PRO A 665 2.36 17.50 -36.44
N ALA A 666 2.90 17.98 -35.30
CA ALA A 666 3.87 19.09 -35.34
C ALA A 666 5.20 18.69 -36.01
N ALA A 667 5.73 17.51 -35.69
CA ALA A 667 6.94 16.99 -36.31
C ALA A 667 6.81 16.82 -37.81
N ARG A 668 5.71 16.20 -38.25
CA ARG A 668 5.40 16.06 -39.68
C ARG A 668 5.39 17.41 -40.37
N ALA A 669 4.70 18.41 -39.79
CA ALA A 669 4.62 19.72 -40.38
C ALA A 669 5.98 20.45 -40.46
N LEU A 670 6.86 20.27 -39.48
CA LEU A 670 8.20 20.86 -39.49
C LEU A 670 9.09 20.20 -40.53
N TRP A 671 9.11 18.85 -40.60
CA TRP A 671 9.90 18.12 -41.61
C TRP A 671 9.45 18.39 -43.04
N MET A 672 8.13 18.53 -43.29
CA MET A 672 7.59 18.84 -44.62
C MET A 672 7.96 20.26 -45.10
N ARG A 673 8.09 21.24 -44.18
CA ARG A 673 8.49 22.63 -44.54
C ARG A 673 9.93 22.70 -45.07
N GLY A 674 10.83 21.84 -44.60
CA GLY A 674 12.23 21.78 -45.02
C GLY A 674 12.47 21.08 -46.37
N GLY A 675 11.41 20.71 -47.10
CA GLY A 675 11.53 19.91 -48.31
C GLY A 675 11.89 18.42 -48.05
N GLY A 676 11.89 18.03 -46.77
CA GLY A 676 12.11 16.64 -46.41
C GLY A 676 10.95 15.76 -46.88
N LYS A 677 11.24 14.67 -47.50
CA LYS A 677 10.25 13.63 -47.77
C LYS A 677 10.23 12.72 -46.55
N ILE A 678 9.06 12.65 -45.91
CA ILE A 678 8.83 11.61 -44.87
C ILE A 678 9.04 10.28 -45.57
N ALA A 679 9.92 9.45 -45.03
CA ALA A 679 10.19 8.14 -45.60
C ALA A 679 8.88 7.36 -45.73
N PRO A 680 8.66 6.66 -46.88
CA PRO A 680 7.43 5.89 -47.10
C PRO A 680 7.12 4.84 -46.04
N ASN A 681 8.15 4.41 -45.31
CA ASN A 681 8.05 3.45 -44.21
C ASN A 681 7.79 4.09 -42.83
N MET A 682 7.72 5.42 -42.74
CA MET A 682 7.30 6.11 -41.51
C MET A 682 5.76 6.19 -41.44
N ASN A 683 5.19 5.24 -40.76
CA ASN A 683 3.73 5.06 -40.73
C ASN A 683 3.03 5.74 -39.55
N GLY A 684 3.76 6.06 -38.45
CA GLY A 684 3.11 6.58 -37.27
C GLY A 684 4.05 7.14 -36.20
N PRO A 685 3.46 7.62 -35.10
CA PRO A 685 4.21 8.15 -33.95
C PRO A 685 5.08 7.09 -33.24
N GLU A 686 4.83 5.82 -33.46
CA GLU A 686 5.63 4.69 -32.96
C GLU A 686 7.04 4.66 -33.55
N ASP A 687 7.26 5.27 -34.70
CA ASP A 687 8.58 5.40 -35.33
C ASP A 687 9.45 6.48 -34.68
N LEU A 688 8.85 7.34 -33.87
CA LEU A 688 9.57 8.35 -33.12
C LEU A 688 10.45 7.73 -32.05
N ARG A 689 11.65 8.24 -31.92
CA ARG A 689 12.61 7.89 -30.86
C ARG A 689 13.04 9.16 -30.15
N VAL A 690 13.39 8.99 -28.89
CA VAL A 690 13.97 10.04 -28.08
C VAL A 690 15.46 9.79 -27.92
N ALA A 691 16.27 10.76 -28.32
CA ALA A 691 17.71 10.71 -28.10
C ALA A 691 18.25 12.10 -27.75
N LYS A 692 19.03 12.19 -26.68
CA LYS A 692 19.66 13.43 -26.21
C LYS A 692 18.70 14.63 -26.10
N GLY A 693 17.49 14.36 -25.58
CA GLY A 693 16.44 15.38 -25.41
C GLY A 693 15.79 15.89 -26.70
N LYS A 694 15.98 15.19 -27.81
CA LYS A 694 15.37 15.49 -29.11
C LYS A 694 14.49 14.34 -29.58
N ILE A 695 13.48 14.68 -30.37
CA ILE A 695 12.67 13.72 -31.10
C ILE A 695 13.35 13.46 -32.44
N ILE A 696 13.58 12.21 -32.74
CA ILE A 696 14.23 11.74 -33.95
C ILE A 696 13.37 10.70 -34.66
N ALA A 697 13.53 10.60 -35.99
CA ALA A 697 12.86 9.60 -36.78
C ALA A 697 13.71 9.31 -38.02
N GLY A 698 14.26 8.10 -38.13
CA GLY A 698 15.16 7.71 -39.22
C GLY A 698 16.30 8.74 -39.42
N ASP A 699 16.48 9.17 -40.66
CA ASP A 699 17.54 10.11 -41.07
C ASP A 699 17.05 11.59 -41.04
N LEU A 700 15.85 11.86 -40.52
CA LEU A 700 15.31 13.21 -40.49
C LEU A 700 16.02 14.08 -39.42
N GLU A 701 16.03 15.38 -39.64
CA GLU A 701 16.62 16.33 -38.69
C GLU A 701 16.02 16.18 -37.29
N PRO A 702 16.83 15.97 -36.22
CA PRO A 702 16.35 15.88 -34.88
C PRO A 702 15.68 17.17 -34.37
N LEU A 703 14.44 17.06 -33.91
CA LEU A 703 13.63 18.20 -33.49
C LEU A 703 13.67 18.41 -31.98
N GLN A 704 13.75 19.68 -31.57
CA GLN A 704 13.66 20.08 -30.17
C GLN A 704 12.20 20.11 -29.72
N LEU A 705 11.91 19.72 -28.47
CA LEU A 705 10.55 19.74 -27.94
C LEU A 705 9.93 21.15 -27.97
N SER A 706 10.72 22.20 -27.77
CA SER A 706 10.22 23.62 -27.86
C SER A 706 9.72 23.97 -29.27
N ALA A 707 10.44 23.54 -30.29
CA ALA A 707 9.99 23.78 -31.68
C ALA A 707 8.72 22.97 -32.00
N LEU A 708 8.65 21.73 -31.50
CA LEU A 708 7.46 20.88 -31.64
C LEU A 708 6.27 21.43 -30.90
N ALA A 709 6.46 21.94 -29.68
CA ALA A 709 5.43 22.59 -28.88
C ALA A 709 4.86 23.86 -29.56
N ALA A 710 5.75 24.76 -29.99
CA ALA A 710 5.35 25.94 -30.71
C ALA A 710 4.50 25.60 -31.96
N LYS A 711 4.94 24.55 -32.70
CA LYS A 711 4.21 24.10 -33.90
C LYS A 711 2.90 23.39 -33.56
N ALA A 712 2.84 22.60 -32.51
CA ALA A 712 1.60 21.98 -32.05
C ALA A 712 0.55 23.03 -31.66
N HIS A 713 0.98 24.10 -30.95
CA HIS A 713 0.13 25.22 -30.60
C HIS A 713 -0.36 25.96 -31.85
N GLU A 714 0.54 26.23 -32.82
CA GLU A 714 0.18 26.87 -34.09
C GLU A 714 -0.86 26.08 -34.89
N LEU A 715 -0.72 24.76 -34.92
CA LEU A 715 -1.63 23.84 -35.61
C LEU A 715 -2.97 23.65 -34.89
N GLY A 716 -3.09 24.06 -33.63
CA GLY A 716 -4.24 23.73 -32.80
C GLY A 716 -4.33 22.23 -32.48
N ALA A 717 -3.19 21.55 -32.51
CA ALA A 717 -3.07 20.13 -32.12
C ALA A 717 -3.22 19.93 -30.60
N VAL A 718 -3.20 18.68 -30.11
CA VAL A 718 -3.33 18.39 -28.67
C VAL A 718 -2.08 18.89 -27.94
N THR A 719 -2.26 19.76 -26.95
CA THR A 719 -1.22 20.35 -26.11
C THR A 719 -1.39 20.00 -24.63
N GLY A 720 -2.48 19.34 -24.27
CA GLY A 720 -2.71 18.80 -22.94
C GLY A 720 -3.53 17.53 -23.01
N ALA A 721 -3.23 16.60 -22.11
CA ALA A 721 -3.94 15.34 -21.96
C ALA A 721 -4.19 15.06 -20.48
N CYS A 722 -5.45 14.88 -20.11
CA CYS A 722 -5.85 14.34 -18.82
C CYS A 722 -6.45 12.96 -19.08
N VAL A 723 -5.93 11.94 -18.42
CA VAL A 723 -6.38 10.56 -18.56
C VAL A 723 -6.78 9.99 -17.22
N HIS A 724 -7.83 9.16 -17.24
CA HIS A 724 -8.18 8.24 -16.17
C HIS A 724 -7.98 6.83 -16.69
N ALA A 725 -7.29 5.99 -15.93
CA ALA A 725 -7.02 4.61 -16.28
C ALA A 725 -7.45 3.67 -15.15
N PHE A 726 -8.34 2.73 -15.46
CA PHE A 726 -8.82 1.70 -14.54
C PHE A 726 -8.27 0.33 -14.94
N ASN A 727 -7.85 -0.45 -13.94
CA ASN A 727 -7.37 -1.82 -14.10
C ASN A 727 -8.06 -2.78 -13.13
N ARG A 728 -8.49 -3.91 -13.67
CA ARG A 728 -8.90 -5.10 -12.92
C ARG A 728 -8.39 -6.32 -13.68
N ARG A 729 -7.23 -6.88 -13.32
CA ARG A 729 -6.42 -7.86 -14.09
C ARG A 729 -5.86 -7.30 -15.40
N GLU A 730 -6.70 -6.68 -16.21
CA GLU A 730 -6.42 -6.03 -17.47
C GLU A 730 -6.81 -4.54 -17.38
N TRP A 731 -6.34 -3.75 -18.32
CA TRP A 731 -6.75 -2.37 -18.43
C TRP A 731 -8.14 -2.27 -19.03
N ALA A 732 -8.93 -1.33 -18.53
CA ALA A 732 -10.11 -0.89 -19.26
C ALA A 732 -9.67 -0.27 -20.59
N GLU A 733 -10.42 -0.53 -21.64
CA GLU A 733 -10.18 0.02 -22.97
C GLU A 733 -11.42 0.76 -23.42
N ALA A 734 -11.24 1.97 -23.91
CA ALA A 734 -12.32 2.78 -24.43
C ALA A 734 -11.98 3.42 -25.79
N GLU A 735 -13.03 3.68 -26.55
CA GLU A 735 -12.95 4.40 -27.83
C GLU A 735 -13.41 5.85 -27.65
N PHE A 736 -12.68 6.77 -28.24
CA PHE A 736 -12.94 8.20 -28.18
C PHE A 736 -12.98 8.79 -29.58
N ASP A 737 -13.95 9.65 -29.85
CA ASP A 737 -14.01 10.44 -31.09
C ASP A 737 -13.14 11.70 -30.91
N LEU A 738 -11.84 11.58 -31.23
CA LEU A 738 -10.88 12.64 -31.06
C LEU A 738 -10.88 13.59 -32.29
N PRO A 739 -11.23 14.87 -32.12
CA PRO A 739 -11.22 15.83 -33.23
C PRO A 739 -9.87 15.89 -33.93
N GLY A 740 -9.88 15.71 -35.24
CA GLY A 740 -8.69 15.69 -36.11
C GLY A 740 -8.00 14.31 -36.23
N ALA A 741 -8.36 13.33 -35.39
CA ALA A 741 -7.82 11.95 -35.43
C ALA A 741 -8.89 10.88 -35.71
N GLY A 742 -10.20 11.24 -35.57
CA GLY A 742 -11.30 10.28 -35.68
C GLY A 742 -11.46 9.41 -34.45
N ARG A 743 -12.01 8.21 -34.63
CA ARG A 743 -12.20 7.25 -33.55
C ARG A 743 -10.89 6.55 -33.22
N VAL A 744 -10.50 6.62 -31.95
CA VAL A 744 -9.25 6.06 -31.44
C VAL A 744 -9.53 5.19 -30.21
N GLY A 745 -8.95 3.99 -30.16
CA GLY A 745 -8.96 3.10 -29.02
C GLY A 745 -7.75 3.35 -28.12
N LEU A 746 -7.98 3.49 -26.83
CA LEU A 746 -6.92 3.72 -25.85
C LEU A 746 -7.13 2.80 -24.62
N PRO A 747 -6.04 2.34 -23.97
CA PRO A 747 -6.13 1.52 -22.74
C PRO A 747 -6.35 2.40 -21.51
N VAL A 748 -7.35 3.26 -21.58
CA VAL A 748 -7.84 4.17 -20.54
C VAL A 748 -9.36 4.23 -20.63
N ASP A 749 -10.04 4.58 -19.57
CA ASP A 749 -11.50 4.63 -19.53
C ASP A 749 -12.10 6.05 -19.56
N ALA A 750 -11.27 7.09 -19.42
CA ALA A 750 -11.69 8.47 -19.71
C ALA A 750 -10.53 9.33 -20.21
N LEU A 751 -10.89 10.33 -21.02
CA LEU A 751 -9.95 11.23 -21.68
C LEU A 751 -10.50 12.66 -21.71
N ALA A 752 -9.66 13.63 -21.34
CA ALA A 752 -9.86 15.04 -21.66
C ALA A 752 -8.61 15.60 -22.33
N VAL A 753 -8.79 16.48 -23.31
CA VAL A 753 -7.68 17.07 -24.06
C VAL A 753 -7.76 18.60 -24.11
N LYS A 754 -6.60 19.22 -24.23
CA LYS A 754 -6.44 20.64 -24.47
C LYS A 754 -5.84 20.84 -25.85
N TYR A 755 -6.38 21.77 -26.59
CA TYR A 755 -5.91 22.10 -27.92
C TYR A 755 -5.05 23.37 -27.91
N GLY A 756 -4.08 23.44 -28.82
CA GLY A 756 -3.24 24.62 -29.02
C GLY A 756 -3.97 25.86 -29.50
N ASP A 757 -3.28 27.01 -29.47
CA ASP A 757 -3.84 28.31 -29.75
C ASP A 757 -4.43 28.47 -31.18
N GLY A 758 -3.90 27.70 -32.13
CA GLY A 758 -4.38 27.65 -33.52
C GLY A 758 -5.65 26.82 -33.74
N ALA A 759 -6.22 26.23 -32.68
CA ALA A 759 -7.43 25.42 -32.81
C ALA A 759 -8.62 26.25 -33.30
N ALA A 760 -9.48 25.60 -34.08
CA ALA A 760 -10.71 26.22 -34.56
C ALA A 760 -11.59 26.73 -33.41
N PRO A 761 -12.33 27.86 -33.59
CA PRO A 761 -13.18 28.43 -32.53
C PRO A 761 -14.16 27.42 -31.93
N ALA A 762 -14.69 26.50 -32.73
CA ALA A 762 -15.60 25.45 -32.29
C ALA A 762 -14.92 24.48 -31.27
N LEU A 763 -13.65 24.10 -31.52
CA LEU A 763 -12.87 23.25 -30.58
C LEU A 763 -12.55 24.03 -29.30
N LYS A 764 -12.17 25.28 -29.39
CA LYS A 764 -11.91 26.15 -28.24
C LYS A 764 -13.14 26.27 -27.33
N ALA A 765 -14.32 26.37 -27.94
CA ALA A 765 -15.59 26.42 -27.19
C ALA A 765 -15.90 25.12 -26.39
N LEU A 766 -15.30 23.99 -26.73
CA LEU A 766 -15.46 22.73 -26.01
C LEU A 766 -14.53 22.61 -24.77
N MET A 767 -13.46 23.43 -24.72
CA MET A 767 -12.52 23.45 -23.58
C MET A 767 -13.10 24.22 -22.38
N ARG A 768 -14.16 23.72 -21.79
CA ARG A 768 -14.99 24.46 -20.82
C ARG A 768 -14.43 24.45 -19.39
N VAL A 769 -13.74 23.42 -18.99
CA VAL A 769 -13.30 23.26 -17.61
C VAL A 769 -11.79 23.09 -17.54
N GLY A 770 -11.11 23.99 -16.83
CA GLY A 770 -9.65 23.98 -16.73
C GLY A 770 -8.93 24.18 -18.09
N GLY A 771 -9.65 24.60 -19.12
CA GLY A 771 -9.12 24.68 -20.47
C GLY A 771 -9.08 23.32 -21.20
N PHE A 772 -9.78 22.30 -20.69
CA PHE A 772 -9.88 20.98 -21.30
C PHE A 772 -11.26 20.70 -21.89
N HIS A 773 -11.26 19.89 -22.94
CA HIS A 773 -12.42 19.27 -23.54
C HIS A 773 -12.51 17.83 -23.06
N PHE A 774 -13.48 17.50 -22.18
CA PHE A 774 -13.79 16.14 -21.82
C PHE A 774 -14.44 15.42 -22.99
N ILE A 775 -13.84 14.33 -23.45
CA ILE A 775 -14.35 13.55 -24.57
C ILE A 775 -15.12 12.37 -24.01
N GLU A 776 -16.45 12.40 -24.15
CA GLU A 776 -17.28 11.25 -23.77
C GLU A 776 -16.89 10.04 -24.62
N ARG A 777 -16.60 8.94 -23.97
CA ARG A 777 -16.23 7.69 -24.65
C ARG A 777 -17.40 7.15 -25.46
N ALA A 778 -17.14 6.67 -26.67
CA ALA A 778 -18.12 6.04 -27.52
C ALA A 778 -18.45 4.62 -27.05
N THR A 779 -17.43 3.87 -26.64
CA THR A 779 -17.54 2.53 -26.07
C THR A 779 -16.54 2.38 -24.93
N VAL A 780 -16.78 1.41 -24.05
CA VAL A 780 -15.81 0.99 -23.04
C VAL A 780 -15.95 -0.53 -22.82
N ARG A 781 -14.82 -1.18 -22.63
CA ARG A 781 -14.70 -2.55 -22.17
C ARG A 781 -14.01 -2.54 -20.81
N TYR A 782 -14.78 -2.71 -19.75
CA TYR A 782 -14.21 -3.00 -18.44
C TYR A 782 -13.90 -4.51 -18.32
N PRO A 783 -12.78 -4.87 -17.68
CA PRO A 783 -12.55 -6.26 -17.31
C PRO A 783 -13.64 -6.76 -16.38
N PRO A 784 -14.08 -8.04 -16.51
CA PRO A 784 -15.16 -8.58 -15.71
C PRO A 784 -14.99 -8.38 -14.22
N VAL A 785 -16.08 -8.16 -13.52
CA VAL A 785 -16.10 -8.07 -12.05
C VAL A 785 -15.61 -9.40 -11.49
N GLN A 786 -14.62 -9.28 -10.63
CA GLN A 786 -14.05 -10.41 -9.93
C GLN A 786 -14.15 -10.10 -8.45
N ARG A 787 -14.96 -10.86 -7.76
CA ARG A 787 -15.09 -10.74 -6.32
C ARG A 787 -13.72 -10.98 -5.66
N LEU A 788 -13.64 -10.88 -4.36
CA LEU A 788 -12.42 -11.00 -3.53
C LEU A 788 -11.49 -12.19 -3.85
N ASN A 789 -11.87 -13.03 -4.76
CA ASN A 789 -11.19 -14.26 -5.14
C ASN A 789 -10.18 -14.12 -6.29
N ALA A 790 -10.16 -13.04 -7.04
CA ALA A 790 -9.26 -12.90 -8.19
C ALA A 790 -8.44 -11.62 -8.19
N GLY A 791 -8.42 -10.89 -7.10
CA GLY A 791 -7.65 -9.66 -6.95
C GLY A 791 -6.14 -9.85 -7.05
N VAL A 792 -5.64 -11.05 -6.76
CA VAL A 792 -4.22 -11.36 -6.68
C VAL A 792 -3.76 -12.08 -7.95
N THR A 793 -3.39 -11.32 -8.98
CA THR A 793 -3.00 -11.88 -10.28
C THR A 793 -1.66 -11.39 -10.81
N ARG A 794 -1.00 -10.45 -10.15
CA ARG A 794 0.31 -9.94 -10.56
C ARG A 794 1.29 -10.04 -9.41
N TYR A 795 2.46 -10.62 -9.68
CA TYR A 795 3.46 -10.92 -8.65
C TYR A 795 4.82 -10.36 -8.99
N ALA A 796 5.51 -9.88 -7.96
CA ALA A 796 6.94 -9.60 -7.96
C ALA A 796 7.63 -10.63 -7.06
N PRO A 797 8.51 -11.48 -7.58
CA PRO A 797 9.24 -12.44 -6.77
C PRO A 797 10.57 -11.86 -6.27
N MET A 798 10.99 -12.32 -5.10
CA MET A 798 12.31 -12.06 -4.52
C MET A 798 12.84 -13.30 -3.82
N ALA A 799 14.10 -13.63 -4.06
CA ALA A 799 14.84 -14.65 -3.34
C ALA A 799 15.95 -14.01 -2.51
N THR A 800 16.28 -14.61 -1.38
CA THR A 800 17.32 -14.10 -0.47
C THR A 800 18.13 -15.24 0.11
N LEU A 801 19.46 -15.10 0.05
CA LEU A 801 20.45 -15.88 0.78
C LEU A 801 21.00 -15.03 1.92
N VAL A 802 21.04 -15.57 3.13
CA VAL A 802 21.61 -14.90 4.31
C VAL A 802 22.70 -15.78 4.89
N GLU A 803 23.84 -15.16 5.19
CA GLU A 803 24.97 -15.74 5.89
C GLU A 803 25.09 -15.08 7.27
N LEU A 804 25.18 -15.91 8.31
CA LEU A 804 25.25 -15.42 9.69
C LEU A 804 26.10 -16.35 10.57
N ALA A 805 26.44 -15.87 11.77
CA ALA A 805 27.05 -16.68 12.81
C ALA A 805 26.27 -16.50 14.13
N VAL A 806 26.10 -17.56 14.87
CA VAL A 806 25.44 -17.58 16.18
C VAL A 806 26.51 -17.75 17.26
N ASN A 807 26.55 -16.86 18.23
CA ASN A 807 27.35 -17.02 19.42
C ASN A 807 26.65 -18.03 20.36
N ILE A 808 27.26 -19.20 20.60
CA ILE A 808 26.64 -20.29 21.35
C ILE A 808 26.41 -19.92 22.82
N ALA A 809 27.30 -19.11 23.41
CA ALA A 809 27.20 -18.72 24.81
C ALA A 809 26.16 -17.62 25.07
N THR A 810 26.07 -16.63 24.16
CA THR A 810 25.18 -15.47 24.33
C THR A 810 23.86 -15.60 23.58
N GLY A 811 23.78 -16.44 22.56
CA GLY A 811 22.65 -16.55 21.65
C GLY A 811 22.60 -15.40 20.63
N GLU A 812 23.56 -14.49 20.61
CA GLU A 812 23.57 -13.37 19.67
C GLU A 812 23.81 -13.85 18.25
N VAL A 813 23.08 -13.25 17.31
CA VAL A 813 23.20 -13.48 15.87
C VAL A 813 23.98 -12.36 15.23
N GLU A 814 25.11 -12.69 14.62
CA GLU A 814 25.90 -11.78 13.81
C GLU A 814 25.60 -12.02 12.32
N LEU A 815 25.11 -10.99 11.65
CA LEU A 815 24.84 -11.03 10.21
C LEU A 815 26.15 -10.77 9.44
N LEU A 816 26.56 -11.68 8.57
CA LEU A 816 27.82 -11.62 7.84
C LEU A 816 27.63 -11.12 6.40
N SER A 817 26.69 -11.71 5.69
CA SER A 817 26.35 -11.26 4.32
C SER A 817 24.93 -11.61 3.89
N HIS A 818 24.54 -11.00 2.78
CA HIS A 818 23.25 -11.21 2.17
C HIS A 818 23.36 -11.05 0.65
N HIS A 819 22.68 -11.92 -0.06
CA HIS A 819 22.48 -11.80 -1.51
C HIS A 819 21.01 -11.93 -1.87
N SER A 820 20.47 -10.94 -2.59
CA SER A 820 19.08 -10.98 -3.07
C SER A 820 18.99 -11.06 -4.58
N LEU A 821 18.04 -11.84 -5.06
CA LEU A 821 17.60 -11.87 -6.45
C LEU A 821 16.22 -11.24 -6.53
N LEU A 822 16.00 -10.33 -7.46
CA LEU A 822 14.73 -9.61 -7.62
C LEU A 822 14.31 -9.58 -9.09
N ASP A 823 13.05 -9.91 -9.35
CA ASP A 823 12.41 -9.62 -10.64
C ASP A 823 11.42 -8.46 -10.48
N CYS A 824 11.83 -7.30 -10.94
CA CYS A 824 11.01 -6.08 -10.96
C CYS A 824 10.58 -5.66 -12.37
N GLY A 825 10.82 -6.50 -13.39
CA GLY A 825 10.70 -6.07 -14.78
C GLY A 825 11.68 -4.93 -15.11
N PRO A 826 11.37 -4.10 -16.11
CA PRO A 826 12.24 -2.96 -16.45
C PRO A 826 12.34 -1.97 -15.29
N GLN A 827 13.55 -1.67 -14.86
CA GLN A 827 13.82 -0.71 -13.80
C GLN A 827 13.53 0.72 -14.28
N ILE A 828 12.60 1.40 -13.63
CA ILE A 828 12.33 2.81 -13.93
C ILE A 828 13.50 3.67 -13.44
N VAL A 829 13.92 3.47 -12.17
CA VAL A 829 15.04 4.16 -11.54
C VAL A 829 15.88 3.16 -10.73
N PRO A 830 17.00 2.67 -11.25
CA PRO A 830 17.80 1.61 -10.61
C PRO A 830 18.24 1.92 -9.17
N SER A 831 18.62 3.16 -8.90
CA SER A 831 19.02 3.58 -7.54
C SER A 831 17.87 3.49 -6.53
N LEU A 832 16.63 3.71 -6.97
CA LEU A 832 15.46 3.57 -6.09
C LEU A 832 15.12 2.09 -5.86
N VAL A 833 15.32 1.22 -6.85
CA VAL A 833 15.18 -0.24 -6.68
C VAL A 833 16.16 -0.74 -5.61
N SER A 834 17.43 -0.35 -5.70
CA SER A 834 18.45 -0.65 -4.67
C SER A 834 18.03 -0.15 -3.29
N GLY A 835 17.55 1.09 -3.19
CA GLY A 835 17.05 1.66 -1.94
C GLY A 835 15.85 0.89 -1.35
N GLN A 836 14.94 0.35 -2.20
CA GLN A 836 13.83 -0.48 -1.74
C GLN A 836 14.33 -1.83 -1.19
N ILE A 837 15.32 -2.46 -1.81
CA ILE A 837 15.96 -3.69 -1.31
C ILE A 837 16.58 -3.43 0.07
N GLN A 838 17.43 -2.41 0.19
CA GLN A 838 18.10 -2.08 1.45
C GLN A 838 17.11 -1.81 2.59
N GLY A 839 16.12 -0.95 2.35
CA GLY A 839 15.09 -0.64 3.36
C GLY A 839 14.19 -1.83 3.68
N GLY A 840 13.93 -2.72 2.73
CA GLY A 840 13.19 -3.96 2.95
C GLY A 840 13.95 -4.95 3.81
N VAL A 841 15.24 -5.15 3.50
CA VAL A 841 16.13 -6.04 4.24
C VAL A 841 16.26 -5.57 5.70
N ALA A 842 16.46 -4.27 5.94
CA ALA A 842 16.53 -3.73 7.30
C ALA A 842 15.24 -4.02 8.11
N MET A 843 14.06 -3.83 7.51
CA MET A 843 12.80 -4.18 8.17
C MET A 843 12.64 -5.69 8.39
N GLY A 844 13.11 -6.52 7.44
CA GLY A 844 13.11 -7.98 7.60
C GLY A 844 13.99 -8.46 8.77
N ILE A 845 15.17 -7.86 8.93
CA ILE A 845 16.07 -8.11 10.07
C ILE A 845 15.37 -7.73 11.37
N GLY A 846 14.75 -6.55 11.43
CA GLY A 846 14.01 -6.09 12.60
C GLY A 846 12.93 -7.08 13.01
N HIS A 847 12.11 -7.52 12.06
CA HIS A 847 11.03 -8.48 12.31
C HIS A 847 11.58 -9.84 12.78
N ALA A 848 12.66 -10.33 12.16
CA ALA A 848 13.22 -11.64 12.46
C ALA A 848 13.90 -11.71 13.83
N LEU A 849 14.61 -10.64 14.26
CA LEU A 849 15.55 -10.71 15.38
C LEU A 849 15.25 -9.76 16.55
N HIS A 850 14.55 -8.62 16.33
CA HIS A 850 14.55 -7.53 17.31
C HIS A 850 13.16 -7.04 17.73
N GLU A 851 12.27 -6.79 16.76
CA GLU A 851 11.05 -6.03 16.98
C GLU A 851 9.94 -6.87 17.62
N PHE A 852 9.38 -6.38 18.71
CA PHE A 852 8.28 -7.04 19.43
C PHE A 852 7.44 -6.00 20.15
N LEU A 853 6.11 -6.12 20.03
CA LEU A 853 5.14 -5.36 20.80
C LEU A 853 4.18 -6.33 21.49
N PRO A 854 4.08 -6.33 22.83
CA PRO A 854 3.00 -6.99 23.54
C PRO A 854 1.65 -6.40 23.14
N LEU A 855 0.61 -7.22 23.08
CA LEU A 855 -0.70 -6.78 22.62
C LEU A 855 -1.51 -6.06 23.70
N TYR A 856 -1.31 -6.42 24.99
CA TYR A 856 -2.13 -5.95 26.11
C TYR A 856 -1.31 -5.48 27.30
N GLU A 857 -1.24 -6.29 28.36
CA GLU A 857 -0.50 -5.98 29.59
C GLU A 857 0.97 -5.69 29.26
N ASP A 858 1.51 -4.66 29.89
CA ASP A 858 2.83 -4.12 29.59
C ASP A 858 3.02 -3.72 28.11
N GLY A 859 1.91 -3.48 27.39
CA GLY A 859 1.90 -3.08 25.99
C GLY A 859 1.88 -1.58 25.78
N PRO A 860 1.69 -1.13 24.54
CA PRO A 860 1.68 0.30 24.20
C PRO A 860 0.71 1.14 25.02
N GLY A 861 -0.39 0.54 25.48
CA GLY A 861 -1.44 1.24 26.25
C GLY A 861 -1.04 1.71 27.64
N ASP A 862 0.04 1.19 28.23
CA ASP A 862 0.50 1.62 29.55
C ASP A 862 1.29 2.94 29.54
N GLY A 863 1.54 3.51 28.37
CA GLY A 863 2.27 4.75 28.19
C GLY A 863 3.79 4.65 28.32
N THR A 864 4.32 3.47 28.61
CA THR A 864 5.77 3.30 28.83
C THR A 864 6.54 2.90 27.58
N TRP A 865 5.85 2.52 26.50
CA TRP A 865 6.47 2.07 25.26
C TRP A 865 6.94 3.24 24.39
N ASN A 866 8.23 3.16 24.06
CA ASN A 866 8.91 4.02 23.09
C ASN A 866 10.19 3.31 22.64
N TRP A 867 11.07 3.97 21.94
CA TRP A 867 12.34 3.39 21.49
C TRP A 867 13.34 3.02 22.60
N ASN A 868 13.05 3.28 23.86
CA ASN A 868 13.86 2.74 24.95
C ASN A 868 13.57 1.23 25.18
N ARG A 869 12.34 0.80 24.93
CA ARG A 869 11.91 -0.61 25.07
C ARG A 869 11.79 -1.32 23.72
N TYR A 870 11.39 -0.61 22.66
CA TYR A 870 11.22 -1.15 21.32
C TYR A 870 12.55 -1.11 20.56
N GLN A 871 13.02 -2.28 20.14
CA GLN A 871 14.32 -2.44 19.50
C GLN A 871 14.19 -2.44 17.99
N LEU A 872 14.84 -1.47 17.33
CA LEU A 872 15.01 -1.46 15.88
C LEU A 872 16.44 -1.92 15.52
N PRO A 873 16.65 -2.46 14.31
CA PRO A 873 18.00 -2.70 13.81
C PRO A 873 18.84 -1.40 13.82
N ARG A 874 20.06 -1.49 14.29
CA ARG A 874 21.00 -0.38 14.35
C ARG A 874 22.04 -0.51 13.24
N ALA A 875 22.69 0.58 12.89
CA ALA A 875 23.80 0.55 11.94
C ALA A 875 24.95 -0.38 12.41
N SER A 876 25.15 -0.51 13.73
CA SER A 876 26.11 -1.45 14.32
C SER A 876 25.79 -2.90 14.06
N ASP A 877 24.53 -3.26 13.96
CA ASP A 877 24.08 -4.66 13.78
C ASP A 877 24.41 -5.19 12.37
N VAL A 878 24.72 -4.28 11.44
CA VAL A 878 25.08 -4.56 10.05
C VAL A 878 26.42 -3.94 9.65
N ALA A 879 27.29 -3.56 10.62
CA ALA A 879 28.55 -2.87 10.35
C ALA A 879 29.52 -3.70 9.51
N THR A 880 29.51 -5.02 9.67
CA THR A 880 30.34 -5.98 8.92
C THR A 880 29.61 -6.67 7.79
N TRP A 881 28.36 -6.33 7.59
CA TRP A 881 27.47 -6.94 6.63
C TRP A 881 27.82 -6.60 5.17
N THR A 882 28.02 -7.63 4.35
CA THR A 882 28.18 -7.46 2.91
C THR A 882 26.84 -7.63 2.21
N GLN A 883 26.37 -6.62 1.51
CA GLN A 883 25.14 -6.66 0.75
C GLN A 883 25.40 -6.73 -0.75
N THR A 884 24.77 -7.70 -1.39
CA THR A 884 24.74 -7.81 -2.84
C THR A 884 23.31 -8.08 -3.32
N ALA A 885 23.01 -7.62 -4.52
CA ALA A 885 21.73 -7.91 -5.15
C ALA A 885 21.88 -8.02 -6.65
N GLU A 886 21.17 -8.95 -7.25
CA GLU A 886 20.99 -9.07 -8.70
C GLU A 886 19.53 -8.79 -9.04
N VAL A 887 19.30 -7.80 -9.92
CA VAL A 887 17.98 -7.55 -10.50
C VAL A 887 17.96 -8.20 -11.87
N LEU A 888 17.00 -9.09 -12.09
CA LEU A 888 16.87 -9.82 -13.36
C LEU A 888 16.58 -8.86 -14.51
N GLN A 889 17.23 -9.07 -15.64
CA GLN A 889 16.94 -8.29 -16.84
C GLN A 889 15.52 -8.58 -17.35
N PRO A 890 14.82 -7.60 -17.93
CA PRO A 890 13.56 -7.84 -18.62
C PRO A 890 13.69 -8.96 -19.67
N LEU A 891 12.62 -9.72 -19.87
CA LEU A 891 12.58 -10.77 -20.89
C LEU A 891 12.41 -10.19 -22.29
N SER A 892 11.78 -9.02 -22.40
CA SER A 892 11.53 -8.32 -23.65
C SER A 892 11.34 -6.82 -23.42
N ASP A 893 11.36 -6.04 -24.49
CA ASP A 893 11.06 -4.60 -24.48
C ASP A 893 9.59 -4.30 -24.13
N SER A 894 8.71 -5.29 -24.23
CA SER A 894 7.29 -5.18 -23.87
C SER A 894 7.00 -5.50 -22.41
N ASP A 895 8.00 -5.95 -21.64
CA ASP A 895 7.84 -6.20 -20.23
C ASP A 895 7.43 -4.92 -19.48
N THR A 896 6.60 -5.10 -18.46
CA THR A 896 6.12 -4.00 -17.64
C THR A 896 6.82 -3.98 -16.29
N PRO A 897 7.02 -2.81 -15.67
CA PRO A 897 7.60 -2.72 -14.35
C PRO A 897 6.67 -3.37 -13.32
N LYS A 898 7.24 -4.05 -12.33
CA LYS A 898 6.52 -4.68 -11.22
C LYS A 898 6.63 -3.83 -9.96
N GLY A 899 5.59 -3.89 -9.14
CA GLY A 899 5.59 -3.24 -7.83
C GLY A 899 6.40 -4.03 -6.80
N ILE A 900 7.45 -3.45 -6.24
CA ILE A 900 8.42 -4.18 -5.40
C ILE A 900 8.52 -3.68 -3.96
N ALA A 901 7.80 -2.62 -3.61
CA ALA A 901 7.98 -1.96 -2.31
C ALA A 901 7.78 -2.90 -1.11
N GLU A 902 6.93 -3.92 -1.24
CA GLU A 902 6.60 -4.84 -0.16
C GLU A 902 7.42 -6.13 -0.18
N VAL A 903 7.64 -6.74 -1.35
CA VAL A 903 8.31 -8.04 -1.46
C VAL A 903 9.72 -8.04 -0.89
N THR A 904 10.41 -6.89 -0.93
CA THR A 904 11.82 -6.74 -0.55
C THR A 904 12.13 -7.03 0.92
N MET A 905 11.11 -7.07 1.81
CA MET A 905 11.33 -7.42 3.21
C MET A 905 10.97 -8.88 3.54
N ILE A 906 10.17 -9.56 2.71
CA ILE A 906 9.51 -10.79 3.12
C ILE A 906 10.47 -11.97 3.14
N ALA A 907 11.24 -12.19 2.07
CA ALA A 907 12.16 -13.34 1.95
C ALA A 907 13.27 -13.34 3.02
N VAL A 908 13.63 -12.17 3.54
CA VAL A 908 14.71 -12.00 4.54
C VAL A 908 14.36 -12.70 5.85
N VAL A 909 13.10 -12.63 6.27
CA VAL A 909 12.65 -13.18 7.57
C VAL A 909 12.84 -14.70 7.64
N PRO A 910 12.28 -15.51 6.72
CA PRO A 910 12.49 -16.96 6.73
C PRO A 910 13.93 -17.34 6.36
N ALA A 911 14.65 -16.55 5.55
CA ALA A 911 16.05 -16.83 5.24
C ALA A 911 16.93 -16.73 6.50
N ILE A 912 16.70 -15.75 7.37
CA ILE A 912 17.38 -15.65 8.68
C ILE A 912 17.02 -16.85 9.56
N ALA A 913 15.74 -17.22 9.67
CA ALA A 913 15.31 -18.37 10.48
C ALA A 913 15.96 -19.69 10.00
N ASN A 914 16.00 -19.92 8.69
CA ASN A 914 16.64 -21.08 8.08
C ASN A 914 18.17 -21.05 8.25
N ALA A 915 18.81 -19.87 8.24
CA ALA A 915 20.25 -19.74 8.51
C ALA A 915 20.57 -20.05 9.99
N VAL A 916 19.75 -19.61 10.92
CA VAL A 916 19.89 -20.00 12.35
C VAL A 916 19.74 -21.49 12.51
N HIS A 917 18.75 -22.13 11.85
CA HIS A 917 18.63 -23.58 11.85
C HIS A 917 19.88 -24.26 11.30
N HIS A 918 20.41 -23.83 10.18
CA HIS A 918 21.64 -24.38 9.60
C HIS A 918 22.86 -24.19 10.53
N ALA A 919 22.90 -23.08 11.27
CA ALA A 919 23.96 -22.82 12.24
C ALA A 919 23.93 -23.80 13.41
N ILE A 920 22.81 -23.95 14.11
CA ILE A 920 22.72 -24.60 15.43
C ILE A 920 21.79 -25.82 15.46
N GLY A 921 21.18 -26.23 14.36
CA GLY A 921 20.27 -27.39 14.27
C GLY A 921 18.93 -27.20 14.99
N LYS A 922 18.60 -26.01 15.46
CA LYS A 922 17.35 -25.70 16.16
C LYS A 922 16.43 -24.86 15.30
N ARG A 923 15.13 -25.22 15.22
CA ARG A 923 14.10 -24.45 14.52
C ARG A 923 13.33 -23.58 15.49
N PHE A 924 12.99 -22.38 15.04
CA PHE A 924 12.19 -21.41 15.79
C PHE A 924 10.92 -21.10 15.01
N ASN A 925 9.78 -21.34 15.63
CA ASN A 925 8.47 -21.11 15.02
C ASN A 925 7.82 -19.81 15.49
N GLU A 926 8.51 -19.01 16.30
CA GLU A 926 8.03 -17.74 16.85
C GLU A 926 9.03 -16.63 16.65
N PHE A 927 8.59 -15.55 16.06
CA PHE A 927 9.36 -14.33 15.93
C PHE A 927 9.13 -13.36 17.09
N PRO A 928 10.11 -12.50 17.44
CA PRO A 928 11.48 -12.51 16.94
C PRO A 928 12.29 -13.68 17.52
N ILE A 929 13.36 -14.10 16.83
CA ILE A 929 14.34 -15.10 17.29
C ILE A 929 15.37 -14.37 18.14
N THR A 930 15.08 -14.22 19.43
CA THR A 930 15.93 -13.45 20.35
C THR A 930 17.10 -14.28 20.89
N PRO A 931 18.17 -13.65 21.38
CA PRO A 931 19.28 -14.33 22.04
C PRO A 931 18.84 -15.24 23.18
N GLU A 932 17.83 -14.84 23.95
CA GLU A 932 17.26 -15.64 25.05
C GLU A 932 16.62 -16.92 24.54
N LYS A 933 15.83 -16.85 23.45
CA LYS A 933 15.23 -18.03 22.83
C LYS A 933 16.30 -18.99 22.30
N ILE A 934 17.35 -18.47 21.68
CA ILE A 934 18.47 -19.29 21.18
C ILE A 934 19.18 -20.00 22.34
N ARG A 935 19.56 -19.27 23.40
CA ARG A 935 20.20 -19.91 24.60
C ARG A 935 19.31 -20.97 25.19
N SER A 936 18.04 -20.70 25.39
CA SER A 936 17.08 -21.67 25.93
C SER A 936 16.96 -22.95 25.09
N ALA A 937 17.08 -22.83 23.76
CA ALA A 937 17.04 -23.98 22.86
C ALA A 937 18.34 -24.77 22.82
N LEU A 938 19.48 -24.17 23.23
CA LEU A 938 20.78 -24.80 23.28
C LEU A 938 21.10 -25.45 24.67
N SER A 939 20.45 -24.97 25.73
CA SER A 939 20.51 -25.57 27.08
C SER A 939 19.64 -26.85 27.15
#